data_ad17c6d4fa35f9d20596d8f8e8a9efbc
#
_entry.id   ad17c6d4fa35f9d20596d8f8e8a9efbc
#
_cell.length_a   1.000
_cell.length_b   1.000
_cell.length_c   1.000
_cell.angle_alpha   90.00
_cell.angle_beta   90.00
_cell.angle_gamma   90.00
#
_symmetry.space_group_name_H-M   'P 1'
#
loop_
_entity.id
_entity.type
_entity.pdbx_description
1 polymer ?
#
loop_
_entity_poly.entity_id
_entity_poly.type
_entity_poly.pdbx_seq_one_letter_code
_entity_poly.pdbx_strand_id
1 'polypeptide(L)'
;MKEKIQQLRDELNQHNYNYYVLDTPTISDYEFDQKLKELQVLEQAHPEFYDENSPTVRVGGSITKNFPTIVHEYRMYSLDNSYSKEDIEEWEQRIIKTLGTDDISFTCELKYDGASIDLLYEDGKLKQATTRGDGIQGDDITANVRTIGSVPLQLRGDYPQRFYIRGEIVMPKKAFERLNQERVAAGEDPFMNPRNTASGSLKLQDTAEVAKRGLDCLLYFLVGDTGIATQFESLEKARQWGFKVPNYSRLCHSTQEVMDFINEWDTKRHTLPYETDGVVIKVNNVAQQQELGYTSKSPRWAMAYKYKAEQVDTQLESISYQVGRTGAITPVANLKPVLLAGTIVKRASLHNADQIEKLDIHIGDWVYVEKGGEIIPKIVGVNLDKREPDAVPVSYITHCPECDTELVRNEGEAQHYCPNTYHCPPQITGKIQHFISRKAMDIEGLGEETVELLFRSGVIENYADLYEITVEKLLPLERMAKKSAENIVKGIEKSKEVPFERVLFALGIRYVGETVAKKLARHYKNITALENTTVEQLVEVDEIGNQIATSVVNFFQEEYNKELINRLKEYGLQFELSAEATAGQTDTLKGKTFVVSGVFSLYSRDELKALIEQHGGKVGSSISSKTDYVIAGDKMGPSKREKAESLGVKIIDEVAFQSLIIS
;
A
#
# COMPACT_ATOMS: atom_id res chain seq x y z
N MET A 1 -5.57 -46.72 -8.09
CA MET A 1 -4.56 -45.96 -7.34
C MET A 1 -4.90 -44.49 -7.30
N LYS A 2 -5.18 -43.82 -8.42
CA LYS A 2 -5.61 -42.41 -8.48
C LYS A 2 -6.76 -42.08 -7.51
N GLU A 3 -7.80 -42.91 -7.48
CA GLU A 3 -8.94 -42.72 -6.59
C GLU A 3 -8.53 -42.76 -5.10
N LYS A 4 -7.61 -43.69 -4.73
CA LYS A 4 -7.12 -43.79 -3.35
C LYS A 4 -6.32 -42.53 -2.92
N ILE A 5 -5.46 -42.03 -3.83
CA ILE A 5 -4.71 -40.78 -3.58
C ILE A 5 -5.69 -39.61 -3.39
N GLN A 6 -6.69 -39.49 -4.28
CA GLN A 6 -7.68 -38.42 -4.16
C GLN A 6 -8.52 -38.52 -2.88
N GLN A 7 -8.96 -39.72 -2.51
CA GLN A 7 -9.70 -39.95 -1.27
C GLN A 7 -8.89 -39.51 -0.03
N LEU A 8 -7.58 -39.85 0.03
CA LEU A 8 -6.71 -39.42 1.14
C LEU A 8 -6.50 -37.92 1.17
N ARG A 9 -6.37 -37.26 -0.01
CA ARG A 9 -6.31 -35.80 -0.09
C ARG A 9 -7.56 -35.14 0.46
N ASP A 10 -8.73 -35.61 0.04
CA ASP A 10 -10.02 -35.09 0.48
C ASP A 10 -10.21 -35.26 1.99
N GLU A 11 -9.87 -36.43 2.52
CA GLU A 11 -9.93 -36.71 3.94
C GLU A 11 -8.99 -35.83 4.76
N LEU A 12 -7.73 -35.70 4.37
CA LEU A 12 -6.75 -34.85 5.05
C LEU A 12 -7.11 -33.36 4.96
N ASN A 13 -7.66 -32.91 3.82
CA ASN A 13 -8.17 -31.55 3.69
C ASN A 13 -9.38 -31.30 4.62
N GLN A 14 -10.25 -32.32 4.84
CA GLN A 14 -11.33 -32.22 5.80
C GLN A 14 -10.79 -32.11 7.23
N HIS A 15 -9.78 -32.88 7.59
CA HIS A 15 -9.18 -32.82 8.94
C HIS A 15 -8.45 -31.49 9.17
N ASN A 16 -7.73 -30.96 8.16
CA ASN A 16 -7.12 -29.62 8.19
C ASN A 16 -8.18 -28.53 8.40
N TYR A 17 -9.30 -28.60 7.71
CA TYR A 17 -10.40 -27.66 7.90
C TYR A 17 -10.98 -27.72 9.31
N ASN A 18 -11.25 -28.93 9.82
CA ASN A 18 -11.76 -29.09 11.18
C ASN A 18 -10.79 -28.53 12.23
N TYR A 19 -9.49 -28.76 12.05
CA TYR A 19 -8.46 -28.31 12.98
C TYR A 19 -8.19 -26.79 12.90
N TYR A 20 -7.86 -26.28 11.70
CA TYR A 20 -7.36 -24.90 11.54
C TYR A 20 -8.47 -23.85 11.39
N VAL A 21 -9.63 -24.23 10.90
CA VAL A 21 -10.73 -23.29 10.61
C VAL A 21 -11.86 -23.39 11.64
N LEU A 22 -12.26 -24.63 12.00
CA LEU A 22 -13.36 -24.85 12.95
C LEU A 22 -12.91 -25.01 14.42
N ASP A 23 -11.60 -25.16 14.69
CA ASP A 23 -11.03 -25.46 16.01
C ASP A 23 -11.68 -26.72 16.67
N THR A 24 -12.11 -27.69 15.85
CA THR A 24 -12.79 -28.94 16.28
C THR A 24 -12.13 -30.16 15.66
N PRO A 25 -10.92 -30.55 16.11
CA PRO A 25 -10.23 -31.72 15.59
C PRO A 25 -11.08 -32.99 15.76
N THR A 26 -11.17 -33.81 14.73
CA THR A 26 -11.98 -35.05 14.70
C THR A 26 -11.15 -36.33 14.77
N ILE A 27 -9.82 -36.20 14.61
CA ILE A 27 -8.85 -37.29 14.81
C ILE A 27 -7.67 -36.77 15.65
N SER A 28 -6.87 -37.69 16.17
CA SER A 28 -5.63 -37.35 16.88
C SER A 28 -4.52 -36.92 15.89
N ASP A 29 -3.54 -36.15 16.39
CA ASP A 29 -2.36 -35.76 15.60
C ASP A 29 -1.62 -37.00 15.05
N TYR A 30 -1.54 -38.07 15.81
CA TYR A 30 -0.93 -39.33 15.42
C TYR A 30 -1.65 -39.96 14.20
N GLU A 31 -2.98 -40.04 14.26
CA GLU A 31 -3.78 -40.58 13.14
C GLU A 31 -3.64 -39.71 11.87
N PHE A 32 -3.63 -38.39 12.06
CA PHE A 32 -3.39 -37.47 10.94
C PHE A 32 -2.02 -37.70 10.29
N ASP A 33 -0.95 -37.79 11.11
CA ASP A 33 0.41 -38.03 10.62
C ASP A 33 0.55 -39.36 9.88
N GLN A 34 -0.12 -40.43 10.34
CA GLN A 34 -0.12 -41.71 9.64
C GLN A 34 -0.76 -41.61 8.26
N LYS A 35 -1.91 -40.95 8.13
CA LYS A 35 -2.59 -40.72 6.86
C LYS A 35 -1.77 -39.83 5.92
N LEU A 36 -1.14 -38.78 6.46
CA LEU A 36 -0.28 -37.88 5.70
C LEU A 36 0.94 -38.63 5.14
N LYS A 37 1.56 -39.49 5.95
CA LYS A 37 2.68 -40.33 5.54
C LYS A 37 2.28 -41.38 4.48
N GLU A 38 1.11 -41.97 4.62
CA GLU A 38 0.57 -42.89 3.59
C GLU A 38 0.39 -42.14 2.26
N LEU A 39 -0.19 -40.95 2.27
CA LEU A 39 -0.35 -40.10 1.09
C LEU A 39 1.01 -39.75 0.45
N GLN A 40 1.99 -39.34 1.27
CA GLN A 40 3.35 -39.01 0.79
C GLN A 40 4.00 -40.20 0.05
N VAL A 41 3.90 -41.40 0.63
CA VAL A 41 4.45 -42.62 -0.02
C VAL A 41 3.75 -42.89 -1.35
N LEU A 42 2.43 -42.76 -1.39
CA LEU A 42 1.67 -42.99 -2.63
C LEU A 42 1.98 -41.94 -3.71
N GLU A 43 2.11 -40.68 -3.34
CA GLU A 43 2.46 -39.60 -4.28
C GLU A 43 3.89 -39.73 -4.81
N GLN A 44 4.84 -40.15 -3.96
CA GLN A 44 6.22 -40.45 -4.39
C GLN A 44 6.29 -41.63 -5.36
N ALA A 45 5.45 -42.68 -5.15
CA ALA A 45 5.38 -43.83 -6.02
C ALA A 45 4.64 -43.54 -7.34
N HIS A 46 3.84 -42.49 -7.40
CA HIS A 46 2.99 -42.11 -8.52
C HIS A 46 3.10 -40.64 -8.87
N PRO A 47 4.28 -40.14 -9.30
CA PRO A 47 4.52 -38.73 -9.63
C PRO A 47 3.63 -38.21 -10.77
N GLU A 48 3.03 -39.08 -11.58
CA GLU A 48 2.04 -38.72 -12.59
C GLU A 48 0.73 -38.16 -12.02
N PHE A 49 0.47 -38.35 -10.71
CA PHE A 49 -0.68 -37.78 -9.99
C PHE A 49 -0.28 -36.59 -9.09
N TYR A 50 0.88 -36.01 -9.35
CA TYR A 50 1.30 -34.81 -8.58
C TYR A 50 0.23 -33.71 -8.61
N ASP A 51 -0.04 -33.11 -7.45
CA ASP A 51 -0.91 -31.95 -7.30
C ASP A 51 -0.23 -30.95 -6.37
N GLU A 52 0.05 -29.74 -6.87
CA GLU A 52 0.67 -28.66 -6.09
C GLU A 52 -0.17 -28.20 -4.88
N ASN A 53 -1.44 -28.59 -4.82
CA ASN A 53 -2.36 -28.31 -3.72
C ASN A 53 -2.63 -29.55 -2.84
N SER A 54 -1.82 -30.60 -2.93
CA SER A 54 -1.89 -31.73 -2.02
C SER A 54 -1.59 -31.30 -0.57
N PRO A 55 -2.28 -31.88 0.44
CA PRO A 55 -1.94 -31.68 1.86
C PRO A 55 -0.47 -31.97 2.19
N THR A 56 0.20 -32.82 1.42
CA THR A 56 1.62 -33.17 1.61
C THR A 56 2.56 -31.98 1.36
N VAL A 57 2.15 -30.99 0.54
CA VAL A 57 2.93 -29.78 0.24
C VAL A 57 3.01 -28.82 1.43
N ARG A 58 2.07 -28.91 2.39
CA ARG A 58 2.06 -28.07 3.60
C ARG A 58 3.25 -28.32 4.54
N VAL A 59 3.89 -29.47 4.42
CA VAL A 59 5.02 -29.83 5.31
C VAL A 59 6.27 -29.00 5.05
N GLY A 60 6.34 -28.29 3.91
CA GLY A 60 7.49 -27.46 3.53
C GLY A 60 8.66 -28.30 3.02
N GLY A 61 9.76 -27.63 2.71
CA GLY A 61 11.01 -28.28 2.23
C GLY A 61 11.50 -27.80 0.87
N SER A 62 10.83 -26.78 0.28
CA SER A 62 11.37 -26.06 -0.88
C SER A 62 12.13 -24.80 -0.44
N ILE A 63 13.28 -24.55 -1.07
CA ILE A 63 14.05 -23.32 -0.87
C ILE A 63 13.71 -22.38 -2.02
N THR A 64 13.05 -21.26 -1.68
CA THR A 64 12.74 -20.19 -2.63
C THR A 64 13.92 -19.20 -2.67
N LYS A 65 14.68 -19.20 -3.75
CA LYS A 65 15.87 -18.34 -3.85
C LYS A 65 15.54 -16.85 -4.01
N ASN A 66 14.44 -16.52 -4.69
CA ASN A 66 13.92 -15.17 -4.90
C ASN A 66 12.39 -15.24 -4.92
N PHE A 67 11.73 -14.14 -4.53
CA PHE A 67 10.30 -13.97 -4.66
C PHE A 67 10.02 -13.14 -5.93
N PRO A 68 9.46 -13.74 -7.01
CA PRO A 68 9.10 -12.99 -8.21
C PRO A 68 8.14 -11.86 -7.88
N THR A 69 8.27 -10.73 -8.55
CA THR A 69 7.29 -9.64 -8.43
C THR A 69 6.12 -9.89 -9.38
N ILE A 70 4.91 -9.79 -8.86
CA ILE A 70 3.65 -9.98 -9.57
C ILE A 70 2.87 -8.66 -9.57
N VAL A 71 2.38 -8.26 -10.73
CA VAL A 71 1.45 -7.13 -10.87
C VAL A 71 0.05 -7.60 -10.47
N HIS A 72 -0.61 -6.86 -9.57
CA HIS A 72 -1.99 -7.15 -9.17
C HIS A 72 -2.96 -6.88 -10.33
N GLU A 73 -3.80 -7.84 -10.64
CA GLU A 73 -4.90 -7.64 -11.59
C GLU A 73 -5.90 -6.60 -11.08
N TYR A 74 -6.16 -6.64 -9.77
CA TYR A 74 -6.96 -5.64 -9.06
C TYR A 74 -6.08 -4.93 -8.03
N ARG A 75 -5.88 -3.64 -8.18
CA ARG A 75 -5.03 -2.86 -7.27
C ARG A 75 -5.43 -3.06 -5.80
N MET A 76 -4.44 -3.21 -4.91
CA MET A 76 -4.64 -3.27 -3.46
C MET A 76 -4.52 -1.86 -2.87
N TYR A 77 -5.64 -1.34 -2.38
CA TYR A 77 -5.69 0.00 -1.79
C TYR A 77 -5.44 -0.03 -0.29
N SER A 78 -4.94 1.08 0.25
CA SER A 78 -5.00 1.36 1.68
C SER A 78 -6.39 1.88 2.05
N LEU A 79 -6.71 1.93 3.35
CA LEU A 79 -7.94 2.54 3.85
C LEU A 79 -7.63 3.94 4.39
N ASP A 80 -8.57 4.85 4.24
CA ASP A 80 -8.55 6.11 4.97
C ASP A 80 -8.86 5.86 6.44
N ASN A 81 -8.21 6.63 7.34
CA ASN A 81 -8.38 6.47 8.78
C ASN A 81 -9.39 7.47 9.32
N SER A 82 -10.14 7.06 10.34
CA SER A 82 -10.97 7.89 11.20
C SER A 82 -10.67 7.61 12.67
N TYR A 83 -10.94 8.56 13.54
CA TYR A 83 -10.63 8.49 14.97
C TYR A 83 -11.79 8.97 15.85
N SER A 84 -12.84 9.51 15.24
CA SER A 84 -14.00 10.06 15.92
C SER A 84 -15.31 9.64 15.25
N LYS A 85 -16.41 9.84 15.97
CA LYS A 85 -17.77 9.65 15.43
C LYS A 85 -18.04 10.65 14.32
N GLU A 86 -17.59 11.88 14.49
CA GLU A 86 -17.75 12.98 13.54
C GLU A 86 -17.10 12.64 12.19
N ASP A 87 -15.92 12.02 12.17
CA ASP A 87 -15.25 11.57 10.95
C ASP A 87 -16.12 10.56 10.17
N ILE A 88 -16.78 9.63 10.90
CA ILE A 88 -17.68 8.63 10.30
C ILE A 88 -18.94 9.29 9.75
N GLU A 89 -19.55 10.22 10.50
CA GLU A 89 -20.75 10.96 10.08
C GLU A 89 -20.45 11.79 8.82
N GLU A 90 -19.33 12.48 8.76
CA GLU A 90 -18.91 13.22 7.57
C GLU A 90 -18.67 12.31 6.37
N TRP A 91 -18.11 11.12 6.59
CA TRP A 91 -17.90 10.13 5.54
C TRP A 91 -19.25 9.58 5.04
N GLU A 92 -20.21 9.27 5.91
CA GLU A 92 -21.55 8.85 5.56
C GLU A 92 -22.27 9.94 4.72
N GLN A 93 -22.16 11.21 5.11
CA GLN A 93 -22.74 12.32 4.35
C GLN A 93 -22.15 12.45 2.94
N ARG A 94 -20.85 12.21 2.78
CA ARG A 94 -20.21 12.15 1.45
C ARG A 94 -20.77 11.00 0.60
N ILE A 95 -21.02 9.83 1.19
CA ILE A 95 -21.60 8.66 0.53
C ILE A 95 -23.04 8.99 0.08
N ILE A 96 -23.89 9.47 0.99
CA ILE A 96 -25.28 9.88 0.70
C ILE A 96 -25.32 10.87 -0.45
N LYS A 97 -24.48 11.90 -0.40
CA LYS A 97 -24.39 12.91 -1.46
C LYS A 97 -23.98 12.32 -2.82
N THR A 98 -23.09 11.33 -2.82
CA THR A 98 -22.58 10.72 -4.06
C THR A 98 -23.58 9.75 -4.66
N LEU A 99 -24.23 8.92 -3.84
CA LEU A 99 -25.23 7.93 -4.27
C LEU A 99 -26.60 8.56 -4.51
N GLY A 100 -26.92 9.69 -3.89
CA GLY A 100 -28.22 10.34 -3.93
C GLY A 100 -29.33 9.58 -3.18
N THR A 101 -28.94 8.73 -2.23
CA THR A 101 -29.85 7.95 -1.38
C THR A 101 -29.26 7.79 0.01
N ASP A 102 -30.13 7.70 1.01
CA ASP A 102 -29.81 7.38 2.42
C ASP A 102 -30.07 5.90 2.77
N ASP A 103 -30.54 5.11 1.80
CA ASP A 103 -30.66 3.65 1.96
C ASP A 103 -29.29 2.99 1.86
N ILE A 104 -28.52 3.09 2.95
CA ILE A 104 -27.16 2.58 3.07
C ILE A 104 -27.07 1.71 4.31
N SER A 105 -26.44 0.54 4.15
CA SER A 105 -26.01 -0.30 5.27
C SER A 105 -24.52 -0.52 5.24
N PHE A 106 -23.95 -0.82 6.39
CA PHE A 106 -22.51 -1.01 6.57
C PHE A 106 -22.22 -2.42 7.10
N THR A 107 -21.14 -3.02 6.59
CA THR A 107 -20.52 -4.19 7.21
C THR A 107 -19.34 -3.71 8.05
N CYS A 108 -19.42 -3.95 9.37
CA CYS A 108 -18.34 -3.66 10.30
C CYS A 108 -17.54 -4.94 10.56
N GLU A 109 -16.23 -4.85 10.43
CA GLU A 109 -15.28 -5.96 10.58
C GLU A 109 -14.12 -5.52 11.46
N LEU A 110 -13.47 -6.47 12.16
CA LEU A 110 -12.26 -6.14 12.91
C LEU A 110 -11.10 -5.85 11.95
N LYS A 111 -10.32 -4.84 12.27
CA LYS A 111 -9.10 -4.52 11.54
C LYS A 111 -7.95 -5.33 12.13
N TYR A 112 -7.63 -6.44 11.47
CA TYR A 112 -6.56 -7.34 11.89
C TYR A 112 -5.20 -6.69 11.67
N ASP A 113 -4.27 -6.88 12.62
CA ASP A 113 -2.93 -6.31 12.55
C ASP A 113 -1.92 -7.36 12.10
N GLY A 114 -1.60 -7.34 10.80
CA GLY A 114 -0.75 -8.34 10.16
C GLY A 114 -0.14 -7.87 8.84
N ALA A 115 0.00 -8.81 7.91
CA ALA A 115 0.47 -8.59 6.55
C ALA A 115 -0.63 -8.88 5.54
N SER A 116 -1.05 -7.87 4.78
CA SER A 116 -2.10 -8.03 3.77
C SER A 116 -1.66 -8.93 2.63
N ILE A 117 -2.59 -9.77 2.17
CA ILE A 117 -2.37 -10.76 1.13
C ILE A 117 -3.52 -10.77 0.12
N ASP A 118 -3.20 -11.09 -1.12
CA ASP A 118 -4.13 -11.35 -2.23
C ASP A 118 -3.98 -12.80 -2.69
N LEU A 119 -5.05 -13.58 -2.66
CA LEU A 119 -5.08 -15.00 -3.02
C LEU A 119 -5.92 -15.20 -4.26
N LEU A 120 -5.34 -15.77 -5.32
CA LEU A 120 -6.04 -16.18 -6.53
C LEU A 120 -6.46 -17.64 -6.42
N TYR A 121 -7.75 -17.88 -6.64
CA TYR A 121 -8.31 -19.22 -6.80
C TYR A 121 -8.87 -19.40 -8.20
N GLU A 122 -8.57 -20.57 -8.79
CA GLU A 122 -9.12 -21.04 -10.07
C GLU A 122 -9.57 -22.48 -9.91
N ASP A 123 -10.78 -22.77 -10.38
CA ASP A 123 -11.43 -24.09 -10.27
C ASP A 123 -11.35 -24.65 -8.82
N GLY A 124 -11.49 -23.75 -7.84
CA GLY A 124 -11.44 -24.07 -6.42
C GLY A 124 -10.06 -24.36 -5.84
N LYS A 125 -8.98 -24.19 -6.59
CA LYS A 125 -7.60 -24.44 -6.16
C LYS A 125 -6.83 -23.14 -5.97
N LEU A 126 -5.98 -23.09 -4.94
CA LEU A 126 -5.05 -21.96 -4.74
C LEU A 126 -4.02 -21.95 -5.87
N LYS A 127 -4.04 -20.91 -6.68
CA LYS A 127 -3.10 -20.69 -7.78
C LYS A 127 -1.95 -19.80 -7.39
N GLN A 128 -2.23 -18.67 -6.74
CA GLN A 128 -1.23 -17.66 -6.45
C GLN A 128 -1.54 -16.97 -5.13
N ALA A 129 -0.50 -16.57 -4.41
CA ALA A 129 -0.58 -15.75 -3.22
C ALA A 129 0.45 -14.62 -3.32
N THR A 130 0.00 -13.36 -3.26
CA THR A 130 0.82 -12.18 -3.51
C THR A 130 0.73 -11.23 -2.34
N THR A 131 1.87 -10.71 -1.86
CA THR A 131 1.87 -9.65 -0.84
C THR A 131 1.31 -8.36 -1.43
N ARG A 132 0.79 -7.45 -0.59
CA ARG A 132 0.29 -6.14 -1.06
C ARG A 132 1.35 -5.35 -1.84
N GLY A 133 2.61 -5.40 -1.41
CA GLY A 133 3.67 -4.59 -1.97
C GLY A 133 3.34 -3.09 -1.90
N ASP A 134 3.43 -2.39 -3.03
CA ASP A 134 3.04 -0.98 -3.17
C ASP A 134 1.56 -0.78 -3.56
N GLY A 135 0.82 -1.88 -3.65
CA GLY A 135 -0.59 -1.92 -4.06
C GLY A 135 -0.81 -2.10 -5.56
N ILE A 136 0.21 -1.93 -6.39
CA ILE A 136 0.20 -2.20 -7.83
C ILE A 136 0.85 -3.54 -8.10
N GLN A 137 1.93 -3.85 -7.40
CA GLN A 137 2.67 -5.09 -7.52
C GLN A 137 3.16 -5.56 -6.14
N GLY A 138 3.31 -6.86 -5.97
CA GLY A 138 3.78 -7.49 -4.74
C GLY A 138 4.66 -8.69 -5.01
N ASP A 139 5.15 -9.33 -3.96
CA ASP A 139 6.00 -10.51 -4.07
C ASP A 139 5.14 -11.78 -4.11
N ASP A 140 5.44 -12.69 -5.02
CA ASP A 140 4.84 -14.04 -5.06
C ASP A 140 5.36 -14.88 -3.89
N ILE A 141 4.49 -15.14 -2.95
CA ILE A 141 4.77 -15.94 -1.75
C ILE A 141 3.94 -17.23 -1.70
N THR A 142 3.47 -17.71 -2.85
CA THR A 142 2.57 -18.86 -2.96
C THR A 142 3.10 -20.09 -2.23
N ALA A 143 4.38 -20.41 -2.40
CA ALA A 143 5.00 -21.55 -1.74
C ALA A 143 4.95 -21.46 -0.21
N ASN A 144 5.17 -20.24 0.35
CA ASN A 144 5.11 -20.00 1.79
C ASN A 144 3.67 -20.07 2.31
N VAL A 145 2.73 -19.48 1.58
CA VAL A 145 1.31 -19.45 1.97
C VAL A 145 0.68 -20.85 1.95
N ARG A 146 1.11 -21.74 1.06
CA ARG A 146 0.66 -23.15 1.06
C ARG A 146 0.95 -23.87 2.38
N THR A 147 1.94 -23.43 3.15
CA THR A 147 2.25 -23.99 4.48
C THR A 147 1.31 -23.52 5.60
N ILE A 148 0.52 -22.47 5.37
CA ILE A 148 -0.40 -21.91 6.37
C ILE A 148 -1.65 -22.76 6.42
N GLY A 149 -1.89 -23.43 7.57
CA GLY A 149 -2.97 -24.40 7.75
C GLY A 149 -4.37 -23.85 7.47
N SER A 150 -4.64 -22.60 7.83
CA SER A 150 -5.95 -21.94 7.63
C SER A 150 -6.23 -21.47 6.20
N VAL A 151 -5.26 -21.54 5.29
CA VAL A 151 -5.49 -21.27 3.85
C VAL A 151 -5.93 -22.56 3.17
N PRO A 152 -7.16 -22.67 2.65
CA PRO A 152 -7.60 -23.87 1.93
C PRO A 152 -6.84 -24.01 0.60
N LEU A 153 -6.19 -25.15 0.37
CA LEU A 153 -5.56 -25.44 -0.91
C LEU A 153 -6.60 -25.86 -1.96
N GLN A 154 -7.72 -26.42 -1.49
CA GLN A 154 -8.90 -26.79 -2.29
C GLN A 154 -10.15 -26.27 -1.56
N LEU A 155 -10.99 -25.55 -2.30
CA LEU A 155 -12.26 -25.02 -1.81
C LEU A 155 -13.36 -26.07 -1.76
N ARG A 156 -14.47 -25.75 -1.10
CA ARG A 156 -15.65 -26.57 -0.88
C ARG A 156 -16.89 -25.86 -1.36
N GLY A 157 -17.95 -26.64 -1.65
CA GLY A 157 -19.23 -26.09 -2.04
C GLY A 157 -19.24 -25.48 -3.43
N ASP A 158 -20.13 -24.52 -3.63
CA ASP A 158 -20.34 -23.85 -4.91
C ASP A 158 -19.63 -22.48 -4.90
N TYR A 159 -18.53 -22.41 -5.62
CA TYR A 159 -17.65 -21.25 -5.70
C TYR A 159 -17.48 -20.77 -7.14
N PRO A 160 -17.15 -19.45 -7.36
CA PRO A 160 -16.85 -18.94 -8.69
C PRO A 160 -15.63 -19.65 -9.32
N GLN A 161 -15.63 -19.82 -10.63
CA GLN A 161 -14.54 -20.49 -11.35
C GLN A 161 -13.20 -19.79 -11.13
N ARG A 162 -13.18 -18.44 -11.09
CA ARG A 162 -11.98 -17.63 -10.87
C ARG A 162 -12.32 -16.39 -10.07
N PHE A 163 -11.60 -16.14 -9.00
CA PHE A 163 -11.74 -14.95 -8.15
C PHE A 163 -10.50 -14.73 -7.30
N TYR A 164 -10.38 -13.51 -6.76
CA TYR A 164 -9.42 -13.19 -5.73
C TYR A 164 -10.11 -13.06 -4.37
N ILE A 165 -9.39 -13.42 -3.32
CA ILE A 165 -9.82 -13.13 -1.95
C ILE A 165 -8.68 -12.51 -1.16
N ARG A 166 -8.96 -11.41 -0.48
CA ARG A 166 -7.98 -10.67 0.32
C ARG A 166 -8.15 -10.95 1.79
N GLY A 167 -7.04 -10.98 2.47
CA GLY A 167 -6.98 -11.25 3.89
C GLY A 167 -5.76 -10.63 4.55
N GLU A 168 -5.62 -10.95 5.83
CA GLU A 168 -4.47 -10.58 6.64
C GLU A 168 -3.80 -11.84 7.18
N ILE A 169 -2.50 -11.98 6.94
CA ILE A 169 -1.69 -12.99 7.60
C ILE A 169 -1.28 -12.43 8.96
N VAL A 170 -1.69 -13.12 10.01
CA VAL A 170 -1.45 -12.73 11.39
C VAL A 170 -0.58 -13.74 12.11
N MET A 171 0.11 -13.27 13.15
CA MET A 171 0.81 -14.12 14.11
C MET A 171 -0.07 -14.25 15.36
N PRO A 172 -0.68 -15.42 15.64
CA PRO A 172 -1.42 -15.63 16.87
C PRO A 172 -0.54 -15.42 18.12
N LYS A 173 -1.10 -14.84 19.19
CA LYS A 173 -0.38 -14.53 20.44
C LYS A 173 0.37 -15.73 21.01
N LYS A 174 -0.27 -16.90 21.05
CA LYS A 174 0.36 -18.15 21.51
C LYS A 174 1.56 -18.56 20.65
N ALA A 175 1.46 -18.41 19.33
CA ALA A 175 2.56 -18.72 18.42
C ALA A 175 3.72 -17.74 18.63
N PHE A 176 3.43 -16.45 18.79
CA PHE A 176 4.40 -15.40 19.07
C PHE A 176 5.15 -15.65 20.39
N GLU A 177 4.42 -15.97 21.46
CA GLU A 177 4.99 -16.30 22.78
C GLU A 177 5.91 -17.53 22.70
N ARG A 178 5.46 -18.60 22.05
CA ARG A 178 6.26 -19.81 21.83
C ARG A 178 7.55 -19.50 21.09
N LEU A 179 7.49 -18.78 19.98
CA LEU A 179 8.66 -18.39 19.18
C LEU A 179 9.66 -17.56 20.01
N ASN A 180 9.17 -16.64 20.83
CA ASN A 180 10.02 -15.84 21.70
C ASN A 180 10.68 -16.66 22.81
N GLN A 181 9.98 -17.65 23.39
CA GLN A 181 10.57 -18.58 24.34
C GLN A 181 11.70 -19.41 23.69
N GLU A 182 11.49 -19.91 22.47
CA GLU A 182 12.50 -20.66 21.70
C GLU A 182 13.74 -19.79 21.40
N ARG A 183 13.57 -18.53 21.00
CA ARG A 183 14.67 -17.60 20.73
C ARG A 183 15.48 -17.28 21.99
N VAL A 184 14.81 -16.92 23.07
CA VAL A 184 15.48 -16.64 24.36
C VAL A 184 16.24 -17.87 24.84
N ALA A 185 15.68 -19.08 24.72
CA ALA A 185 16.37 -20.32 25.06
C ALA A 185 17.61 -20.58 24.18
N ALA A 186 17.60 -20.10 22.93
CA ALA A 186 18.76 -20.14 22.01
C ALA A 186 19.76 -18.99 22.23
N GLY A 187 19.50 -18.08 23.17
CA GLY A 187 20.36 -16.91 23.42
C GLY A 187 20.19 -15.77 22.39
N GLU A 188 19.08 -15.77 21.67
CA GLU A 188 18.74 -14.75 20.69
C GLU A 188 17.75 -13.71 21.26
N ASP A 189 17.78 -12.49 20.71
CA ASP A 189 16.80 -11.47 21.08
C ASP A 189 15.37 -11.87 20.68
N PRO A 190 14.36 -11.65 21.53
CA PRO A 190 12.98 -11.95 21.20
C PRO A 190 12.46 -11.05 20.08
N PHE A 191 11.51 -11.53 19.30
CA PHE A 191 10.74 -10.71 18.40
C PHE A 191 9.93 -9.66 19.16
N MET A 192 9.84 -8.46 18.63
CA MET A 192 9.25 -7.33 19.34
C MET A 192 7.77 -7.13 19.05
N ASN A 193 7.27 -7.58 17.90
CA ASN A 193 5.91 -7.28 17.45
C ASN A 193 5.36 -8.43 16.57
N PRO A 194 4.14 -8.95 16.86
CA PRO A 194 3.52 -10.04 16.10
C PRO A 194 3.35 -9.71 14.61
N ARG A 195 2.92 -8.50 14.25
CA ARG A 195 2.74 -8.06 12.87
C ARG A 195 4.03 -8.12 12.06
N ASN A 196 5.12 -7.52 12.58
CA ASN A 196 6.42 -7.53 11.91
C ASN A 196 6.98 -8.95 11.80
N THR A 197 6.75 -9.78 12.82
CA THR A 197 7.15 -11.19 12.82
C THR A 197 6.37 -11.98 11.76
N ALA A 198 5.08 -11.74 11.60
CA ALA A 198 4.27 -12.35 10.54
C ALA A 198 4.79 -11.95 9.16
N SER A 199 4.98 -10.64 8.92
CA SER A 199 5.48 -10.13 7.64
C SER A 199 6.88 -10.65 7.29
N GLY A 200 7.80 -10.67 8.25
CA GLY A 200 9.14 -11.22 8.07
C GLY A 200 9.13 -12.73 7.81
N SER A 201 8.25 -13.47 8.51
CA SER A 201 8.11 -14.92 8.32
C SER A 201 7.62 -15.29 6.93
N LEU A 202 6.75 -14.49 6.31
CA LEU A 202 6.28 -14.72 4.94
C LEU A 202 7.37 -14.60 3.88
N LYS A 203 8.49 -13.96 4.19
CA LYS A 203 9.64 -13.76 3.28
C LYS A 203 10.83 -14.65 3.60
N LEU A 204 10.67 -15.66 4.46
CA LEU A 204 11.70 -16.68 4.68
C LEU A 204 11.86 -17.54 3.42
N GLN A 205 13.09 -17.86 3.09
CA GLN A 205 13.42 -18.67 1.91
C GLN A 205 13.06 -20.14 2.08
N ASP A 206 13.15 -20.64 3.30
CA ASP A 206 12.81 -22.03 3.64
C ASP A 206 11.35 -22.13 4.07
N THR A 207 10.54 -22.80 3.26
CA THR A 207 9.12 -23.01 3.53
C THR A 207 8.87 -23.88 4.77
N ALA A 208 9.81 -24.75 5.16
CA ALA A 208 9.72 -25.54 6.39
C ALA A 208 9.81 -24.65 7.64
N GLU A 209 10.66 -23.61 7.58
CA GLU A 209 10.72 -22.63 8.66
C GLU A 209 9.44 -21.78 8.73
N VAL A 210 8.83 -21.43 7.59
CA VAL A 210 7.53 -20.75 7.56
C VAL A 210 6.44 -21.59 8.23
N ALA A 211 6.38 -22.89 7.92
CA ALA A 211 5.41 -23.83 8.49
C ALA A 211 5.48 -23.87 10.04
N LYS A 212 6.69 -23.81 10.62
CA LYS A 212 6.90 -23.81 12.07
C LYS A 212 6.44 -22.50 12.77
N ARG A 213 6.28 -21.40 12.01
CA ARG A 213 5.91 -20.09 12.58
C ARG A 213 4.51 -20.06 13.16
N GLY A 214 3.61 -20.96 12.72
CA GLY A 214 2.23 -20.99 13.20
C GLY A 214 1.43 -19.76 12.78
N LEU A 215 1.62 -19.29 11.57
CA LEU A 215 0.88 -18.18 10.99
C LEU A 215 -0.57 -18.58 10.73
N ASP A 216 -1.46 -17.58 10.77
CA ASP A 216 -2.87 -17.71 10.46
C ASP A 216 -3.28 -16.71 9.38
N CYS A 217 -4.33 -17.02 8.60
CA CYS A 217 -4.83 -16.18 7.52
C CYS A 217 -6.31 -15.89 7.75
N LEU A 218 -6.65 -14.62 7.93
CA LEU A 218 -8.02 -14.15 8.17
C LEU A 218 -8.52 -13.41 6.95
N LEU A 219 -9.53 -13.95 6.27
CA LEU A 219 -10.03 -13.42 5.01
C LEU A 219 -11.17 -12.43 5.24
N TYR A 220 -11.23 -11.35 4.44
CA TYR A 220 -12.18 -10.26 4.67
C TYR A 220 -12.73 -9.60 3.40
N PHE A 221 -12.28 -9.95 2.19
CA PHE A 221 -12.78 -9.26 0.99
C PHE A 221 -12.62 -10.10 -0.28
N LEU A 222 -13.75 -10.35 -0.96
CA LEU A 222 -13.78 -10.98 -2.28
C LEU A 222 -13.60 -9.94 -3.38
N VAL A 223 -12.84 -10.29 -4.42
CA VAL A 223 -12.54 -9.42 -5.56
C VAL A 223 -12.77 -10.19 -6.87
N GLY A 224 -13.33 -9.51 -7.84
CA GLY A 224 -13.72 -10.08 -9.13
C GLY A 224 -15.24 -10.22 -9.25
N ASP A 225 -15.68 -10.81 -10.35
CA ASP A 225 -17.11 -11.07 -10.57
C ASP A 225 -17.52 -12.36 -9.86
N THR A 226 -17.99 -12.20 -8.63
CA THR A 226 -18.45 -13.31 -7.80
C THR A 226 -19.97 -13.52 -7.83
N GLY A 227 -20.72 -12.62 -8.46
CA GLY A 227 -22.20 -12.63 -8.49
C GLY A 227 -22.85 -12.34 -7.12
N ILE A 228 -22.08 -11.99 -6.07
CA ILE A 228 -22.59 -11.76 -4.72
C ILE A 228 -22.93 -10.28 -4.55
N ALA A 229 -24.11 -9.98 -4.01
CA ALA A 229 -24.65 -8.63 -3.98
C ALA A 229 -24.16 -7.80 -2.79
N THR A 230 -23.73 -8.41 -1.68
CA THR A 230 -23.36 -7.69 -0.46
C THR A 230 -22.05 -8.18 0.15
N GLN A 231 -21.35 -7.27 0.83
CA GLN A 231 -20.12 -7.59 1.58
C GLN A 231 -20.38 -8.62 2.69
N PHE A 232 -21.48 -8.49 3.41
CA PHE A 232 -21.81 -9.41 4.50
C PHE A 232 -22.05 -10.83 3.96
N GLU A 233 -22.81 -10.97 2.86
CA GLU A 233 -23.01 -12.25 2.17
C GLU A 233 -21.68 -12.82 1.64
N SER A 234 -20.78 -11.98 1.14
CA SER A 234 -19.44 -12.39 0.69
C SER A 234 -18.65 -13.08 1.80
N LEU A 235 -18.71 -12.56 3.03
CA LEU A 235 -18.07 -13.19 4.19
C LEU A 235 -18.69 -14.55 4.53
N GLU A 236 -20.01 -14.67 4.47
CA GLU A 236 -20.73 -15.94 4.72
C GLU A 236 -20.38 -16.99 3.64
N LYS A 237 -20.36 -16.58 2.38
CA LYS A 237 -19.95 -17.48 1.27
C LYS A 237 -18.51 -17.92 1.41
N ALA A 238 -17.60 -17.01 1.74
CA ALA A 238 -16.20 -17.35 1.97
C ALA A 238 -16.04 -18.42 3.09
N ARG A 239 -16.81 -18.33 4.18
CA ARG A 239 -16.84 -19.37 5.22
C ARG A 239 -17.32 -20.72 4.68
N GLN A 240 -18.39 -20.72 3.87
CA GLN A 240 -18.92 -21.93 3.24
C GLN A 240 -17.91 -22.58 2.29
N TRP A 241 -17.06 -21.80 1.62
CA TRP A 241 -16.00 -22.30 0.75
C TRP A 241 -14.78 -22.83 1.51
N GLY A 242 -14.74 -22.70 2.83
CA GLY A 242 -13.70 -23.24 3.71
C GLY A 242 -12.64 -22.22 4.13
N PHE A 243 -12.84 -20.93 3.87
CA PHE A 243 -11.93 -19.89 4.35
C PHE A 243 -12.15 -19.59 5.84
N LYS A 244 -11.05 -19.26 6.51
CA LYS A 244 -11.12 -18.75 7.89
C LYS A 244 -11.54 -17.28 7.88
N VAL A 245 -12.84 -17.05 8.07
CA VAL A 245 -13.43 -15.72 8.22
C VAL A 245 -14.00 -15.64 9.63
N PRO A 246 -13.44 -14.82 10.53
CA PRO A 246 -13.91 -14.71 11.91
C PRO A 246 -15.38 -14.26 12.01
N ASN A 247 -16.13 -14.80 12.98
CA ASN A 247 -17.54 -14.51 13.20
C ASN A 247 -17.79 -13.21 13.98
N TYR A 248 -16.93 -12.21 13.81
CA TYR A 248 -17.04 -10.93 14.53
C TYR A 248 -17.59 -9.79 13.68
N SER A 249 -17.92 -10.04 12.39
CA SER A 249 -18.53 -9.05 11.53
C SER A 249 -20.00 -8.80 11.92
N ARG A 250 -20.45 -7.55 11.72
CA ARG A 250 -21.84 -7.11 11.99
C ARG A 250 -22.36 -6.28 10.83
N LEU A 251 -23.60 -6.55 10.43
CA LEU A 251 -24.36 -5.68 9.55
C LEU A 251 -24.97 -4.54 10.39
N CYS A 252 -24.69 -3.29 10.03
CA CYS A 252 -25.14 -2.08 10.71
C CYS A 252 -25.95 -1.21 9.74
N HIS A 253 -27.05 -0.66 10.23
CA HIS A 253 -27.99 0.19 9.43
C HIS A 253 -27.93 1.67 9.82
N SER A 254 -27.07 2.03 10.74
CA SER A 254 -26.86 3.42 11.19
C SER A 254 -25.45 3.64 11.73
N THR A 255 -25.00 4.90 11.73
CA THR A 255 -23.74 5.31 12.38
C THR A 255 -23.74 4.97 13.87
N GLN A 256 -24.93 5.00 14.55
CA GLN A 256 -24.99 4.61 15.95
C GLN A 256 -24.65 3.13 16.16
N GLU A 257 -25.21 2.22 15.33
CA GLU A 257 -24.86 0.79 15.39
C GLU A 257 -23.39 0.52 15.06
N VAL A 258 -22.80 1.31 14.16
CA VAL A 258 -21.37 1.27 13.86
C VAL A 258 -20.56 1.66 15.12
N MET A 259 -20.93 2.74 15.80
CA MET A 259 -20.26 3.17 17.04
C MET A 259 -20.42 2.17 18.18
N ASP A 260 -21.59 1.54 18.28
CA ASP A 260 -21.83 0.49 19.29
C ASP A 260 -20.91 -0.71 19.04
N PHE A 261 -20.70 -1.10 17.79
CA PHE A 261 -19.73 -2.14 17.41
C PHE A 261 -18.30 -1.74 17.75
N ILE A 262 -17.90 -0.51 17.45
CA ILE A 262 -16.57 0.01 17.75
C ILE A 262 -16.31 -0.01 19.26
N ASN A 263 -17.23 0.52 20.06
CA ASN A 263 -17.10 0.59 21.52
C ASN A 263 -17.06 -0.80 22.17
N GLU A 264 -17.85 -1.74 21.65
CA GLU A 264 -17.83 -3.14 22.10
C GLU A 264 -16.44 -3.75 21.90
N TRP A 265 -15.87 -3.58 20.70
CA TRP A 265 -14.60 -4.20 20.35
C TRP A 265 -13.39 -3.47 20.89
N ASP A 266 -13.47 -2.20 21.20
CA ASP A 266 -12.40 -1.49 21.90
C ASP A 266 -12.09 -2.15 23.25
N THR A 267 -13.12 -2.68 23.92
CA THR A 267 -12.96 -3.43 25.18
C THR A 267 -12.62 -4.90 24.92
N LYS A 268 -13.34 -5.59 24.02
CA LYS A 268 -13.23 -7.04 23.82
C LYS A 268 -11.98 -7.48 23.04
N ARG A 269 -11.34 -6.62 22.27
CA ARG A 269 -10.18 -6.96 21.42
C ARG A 269 -9.03 -7.62 22.18
N HIS A 270 -8.86 -7.31 23.47
CA HIS A 270 -7.79 -7.87 24.28
C HIS A 270 -7.97 -9.39 24.55
N THR A 271 -9.18 -9.91 24.38
CA THR A 271 -9.50 -11.35 24.53
C THR A 271 -9.22 -12.14 23.26
N LEU A 272 -8.95 -11.47 22.14
CA LEU A 272 -8.69 -12.13 20.87
C LEU A 272 -7.32 -12.84 20.85
N PRO A 273 -7.20 -13.95 20.12
CA PRO A 273 -5.95 -14.69 19.98
C PRO A 273 -4.93 -13.98 19.06
N TYR A 274 -5.28 -12.85 18.45
CA TYR A 274 -4.45 -12.03 17.57
C TYR A 274 -4.70 -10.54 17.84
N GLU A 275 -3.80 -9.69 17.37
CA GLU A 275 -3.91 -8.23 17.53
C GLU A 275 -4.85 -7.62 16.50
N THR A 276 -5.53 -6.55 16.91
CA THR A 276 -6.39 -5.72 16.06
C THR A 276 -6.16 -4.24 16.40
N ASP A 277 -6.08 -3.39 15.37
CA ASP A 277 -5.79 -1.96 15.51
C ASP A 277 -7.02 -1.05 15.30
N GLY A 278 -8.19 -1.65 15.08
CA GLY A 278 -9.42 -0.89 14.85
C GLY A 278 -10.56 -1.72 14.28
N VAL A 279 -11.45 -1.03 13.60
CA VAL A 279 -12.60 -1.57 12.89
C VAL A 279 -12.56 -1.09 11.45
N VAL A 280 -12.89 -1.96 10.50
CA VAL A 280 -13.12 -1.57 9.10
C VAL A 280 -14.61 -1.48 8.85
N ILE A 281 -15.05 -0.35 8.37
CA ILE A 281 -16.43 -0.05 8.02
C ILE A 281 -16.53 -0.03 6.50
N LYS A 282 -17.38 -0.87 5.92
CA LYS A 282 -17.57 -0.97 4.46
C LYS A 282 -19.04 -0.76 4.12
N VAL A 283 -19.34 -0.03 3.06
CA VAL A 283 -20.68 -0.02 2.48
C VAL A 283 -21.03 -1.45 2.09
N ASN A 284 -22.18 -1.95 2.55
CA ASN A 284 -22.51 -3.37 2.41
C ASN A 284 -22.90 -3.77 0.98
N ASN A 285 -23.58 -2.90 0.25
CA ASN A 285 -24.05 -3.18 -1.12
C ASN A 285 -22.89 -3.04 -2.13
N VAL A 286 -22.56 -4.12 -2.85
CA VAL A 286 -21.45 -4.16 -3.81
C VAL A 286 -21.66 -3.21 -5.00
N ALA A 287 -22.89 -3.04 -5.47
CA ALA A 287 -23.18 -2.09 -6.54
C ALA A 287 -22.94 -0.64 -6.09
N GLN A 288 -23.29 -0.29 -4.83
CA GLN A 288 -22.97 1.00 -4.25
C GLN A 288 -21.46 1.19 -4.07
N GLN A 289 -20.72 0.16 -3.68
CA GLN A 289 -19.24 0.21 -3.62
C GLN A 289 -18.65 0.54 -4.99
N GLN A 290 -19.12 -0.11 -6.05
CA GLN A 290 -18.69 0.14 -7.43
C GLN A 290 -19.04 1.57 -7.87
N GLU A 291 -20.21 2.08 -7.49
CA GLU A 291 -20.63 3.44 -7.81
C GLU A 291 -19.78 4.50 -7.11
N LEU A 292 -19.46 4.31 -5.84
CA LEU A 292 -18.56 5.17 -5.05
C LEU A 292 -17.13 5.16 -5.58
N GLY A 293 -16.64 4.01 -6.00
CA GLY A 293 -15.32 3.82 -6.59
C GLY A 293 -14.18 4.13 -5.62
N TYR A 294 -13.07 4.62 -6.19
CA TYR A 294 -11.81 4.78 -5.49
C TYR A 294 -11.24 6.20 -5.66
N THR A 295 -10.39 6.59 -4.73
CA THR A 295 -9.40 7.66 -4.91
C THR A 295 -8.10 7.06 -5.45
N SER A 296 -7.06 7.87 -5.65
CA SER A 296 -5.72 7.35 -5.98
C SER A 296 -5.11 6.48 -4.87
N LYS A 297 -5.60 6.56 -3.63
CA LYS A 297 -5.01 5.91 -2.45
C LYS A 297 -5.94 4.92 -1.75
N SER A 298 -7.25 5.18 -1.74
CA SER A 298 -8.23 4.49 -0.90
C SER A 298 -9.57 4.27 -1.61
N PRO A 299 -10.35 3.24 -1.24
CA PRO A 299 -11.74 3.12 -1.65
C PRO A 299 -12.58 4.21 -0.96
N ARG A 300 -13.57 4.78 -1.65
CA ARG A 300 -14.50 5.76 -1.07
C ARG A 300 -15.57 5.12 -0.22
N TRP A 301 -15.80 3.82 -0.42
CA TRP A 301 -16.82 3.00 0.22
C TRP A 301 -16.36 2.24 1.47
N ALA A 302 -15.09 2.41 1.86
CA ALA A 302 -14.58 1.80 3.07
C ALA A 302 -13.69 2.77 3.86
N MET A 303 -13.76 2.66 5.18
CA MET A 303 -13.00 3.48 6.13
C MET A 303 -12.51 2.61 7.28
N ALA A 304 -11.31 2.89 7.78
CA ALA A 304 -10.78 2.28 8.99
C ALA A 304 -10.96 3.23 10.18
N TYR A 305 -11.74 2.81 11.17
CA TYR A 305 -11.75 3.46 12.47
C TYR A 305 -10.63 2.87 13.32
N LYS A 306 -9.72 3.70 13.79
CA LYS A 306 -8.62 3.28 14.65
C LYS A 306 -8.91 3.62 16.10
N TYR A 307 -8.65 2.66 16.99
CA TYR A 307 -8.73 2.89 18.42
C TYR A 307 -7.74 3.97 18.85
N LYS A 308 -7.99 4.61 19.98
CA LYS A 308 -7.03 5.53 20.57
C LYS A 308 -5.71 4.82 20.80
N ALA A 309 -4.64 5.44 20.34
CA ALA A 309 -3.30 4.91 20.53
C ALA A 309 -2.96 4.87 22.03
N GLU A 310 -2.26 3.83 22.44
CA GLU A 310 -1.64 3.80 23.76
C GLU A 310 -0.67 4.94 23.91
N GLN A 311 -0.74 5.64 25.06
CA GLN A 311 0.20 6.71 25.41
C GLN A 311 1.00 6.30 26.62
N VAL A 312 2.31 6.58 26.57
CA VAL A 312 3.21 6.42 27.73
C VAL A 312 3.98 7.73 27.91
N ASP A 313 4.34 8.04 29.16
CA ASP A 313 5.23 9.16 29.43
C ASP A 313 6.67 8.68 29.60
N THR A 314 7.61 9.45 29.06
CA THR A 314 9.04 9.22 29.19
C THR A 314 9.79 10.54 29.12
N GLN A 315 11.05 10.54 29.60
CA GLN A 315 11.87 11.75 29.67
C GLN A 315 12.49 12.09 28.32
N LEU A 316 12.38 13.36 27.91
CA LEU A 316 13.05 13.95 26.76
C LEU A 316 14.51 14.26 27.14
N GLU A 317 15.45 13.55 26.56
CA GLU A 317 16.88 13.72 26.83
C GLU A 317 17.52 14.81 25.96
N SER A 318 17.15 14.85 24.67
CA SER A 318 17.65 15.83 23.70
C SER A 318 16.79 15.86 22.45
N ILE A 319 17.04 16.84 21.57
CA ILE A 319 16.43 16.93 20.25
C ILE A 319 17.52 16.87 19.19
N SER A 320 17.37 15.99 18.22
CA SER A 320 18.15 15.96 17.00
C SER A 320 17.31 16.42 15.81
N TYR A 321 17.96 16.94 14.77
CA TYR A 321 17.28 17.46 13.60
C TYR A 321 17.71 16.65 12.38
N GLN A 322 16.74 16.19 11.60
CA GLN A 322 16.96 15.43 10.39
C GLN A 322 16.65 16.28 9.16
N VAL A 323 17.48 16.18 8.15
CA VAL A 323 17.29 16.87 6.88
C VAL A 323 16.69 15.88 5.88
N GLY A 324 15.49 16.18 5.39
CA GLY A 324 14.83 15.37 4.37
C GLY A 324 15.33 15.69 2.96
N ARG A 325 14.92 14.85 1.99
CA ARG A 325 15.24 14.98 0.56
C ARG A 325 14.95 16.37 -0.03
N THR A 326 13.93 17.05 0.44
CA THR A 326 13.54 18.39 -0.01
C THR A 326 14.13 19.52 0.82
N GLY A 327 15.08 19.21 1.71
CA GLY A 327 15.65 20.16 2.64
C GLY A 327 14.81 20.39 3.90
N ALA A 328 13.61 19.79 4.01
CA ALA A 328 12.76 19.94 5.18
C ALA A 328 13.45 19.46 6.45
N ILE A 329 13.45 20.29 7.50
CA ILE A 329 14.05 19.99 8.80
C ILE A 329 13.00 19.38 9.72
N THR A 330 13.22 18.14 10.14
CA THR A 330 12.33 17.45 11.07
C THR A 330 12.99 17.29 12.42
N PRO A 331 12.46 17.91 13.50
CA PRO A 331 12.95 17.71 14.85
C PRO A 331 12.52 16.32 15.36
N VAL A 332 13.45 15.63 15.99
CA VAL A 332 13.26 14.28 16.54
C VAL A 332 13.66 14.29 18.01
N ALA A 333 12.73 13.99 18.91
CA ALA A 333 13.00 13.78 20.31
C ALA A 333 13.81 12.51 20.53
N ASN A 334 14.92 12.59 21.23
CA ASN A 334 15.64 11.46 21.79
C ASN A 334 15.15 11.24 23.21
N LEU A 335 14.68 10.05 23.50
CA LEU A 335 13.91 9.72 24.68
C LEU A 335 14.62 8.68 25.53
N LYS A 336 14.44 8.76 26.84
CA LYS A 336 14.72 7.62 27.71
C LYS A 336 13.89 6.42 27.20
N PRO A 337 14.55 5.26 26.97
CA PRO A 337 13.87 4.10 26.37
C PRO A 337 12.61 3.71 27.15
N VAL A 338 11.46 3.58 26.47
CA VAL A 338 10.19 3.20 27.04
C VAL A 338 9.50 2.16 26.19
N LEU A 339 8.82 1.19 26.84
CA LEU A 339 7.99 0.20 26.14
C LEU A 339 6.65 0.84 25.74
N LEU A 340 6.32 0.79 24.44
CA LEU A 340 5.05 1.29 23.90
C LEU A 340 4.59 0.40 22.77
N ALA A 341 3.38 -0.16 22.91
CA ALA A 341 2.77 -1.10 21.96
C ALA A 341 3.76 -2.17 21.50
N GLY A 342 4.35 -2.91 22.46
CA GLY A 342 5.23 -4.05 22.21
C GLY A 342 6.60 -3.71 21.62
N THR A 343 7.03 -2.44 21.54
CA THR A 343 8.37 -2.06 21.10
C THR A 343 9.02 -1.04 22.03
N ILE A 344 10.36 -1.08 22.13
CA ILE A 344 11.10 -0.08 22.88
C ILE A 344 11.30 1.17 22.00
N VAL A 345 10.64 2.26 22.41
CA VAL A 345 10.75 3.56 21.76
C VAL A 345 11.88 4.37 22.40
N LYS A 346 12.81 4.84 21.56
CA LYS A 346 13.94 5.69 21.93
C LYS A 346 13.90 7.05 21.23
N ARG A 347 13.09 7.19 20.20
CA ARG A 347 12.98 8.39 19.35
C ARG A 347 11.53 8.61 18.96
N ALA A 348 11.10 9.88 18.92
CA ALA A 348 9.76 10.25 18.50
C ALA A 348 9.79 11.55 17.68
N SER A 349 8.87 11.69 16.72
CA SER A 349 8.75 12.91 15.91
C SER A 349 8.18 14.06 16.73
N LEU A 350 8.72 15.24 16.52
CA LEU A 350 8.21 16.53 17.00
C LEU A 350 7.59 17.35 15.86
N HIS A 351 7.47 16.76 14.68
CA HIS A 351 6.91 17.32 13.46
C HIS A 351 7.64 18.56 12.94
N ASN A 352 7.56 19.71 13.64
CA ASN A 352 8.11 21.01 13.23
C ASN A 352 8.27 21.97 14.43
N ALA A 353 8.76 23.18 14.18
CA ALA A 353 8.95 24.20 15.19
C ALA A 353 7.64 24.61 15.89
N ASP A 354 6.55 24.75 15.12
CA ASP A 354 5.25 25.17 15.66
C ASP A 354 4.70 24.17 16.68
N GLN A 355 4.95 22.87 16.47
CA GLN A 355 4.55 21.84 17.42
C GLN A 355 5.38 21.90 18.71
N ILE A 356 6.67 22.19 18.62
CA ILE A 356 7.55 22.38 19.80
C ILE A 356 7.06 23.56 20.61
N GLU A 357 6.77 24.69 19.97
CA GLU A 357 6.25 25.91 20.60
C GLU A 357 4.85 25.67 21.20
N LYS A 358 3.93 25.08 20.43
CA LYS A 358 2.56 24.77 20.88
C LYS A 358 2.52 23.89 22.12
N LEU A 359 3.43 22.94 22.24
CA LEU A 359 3.52 22.03 23.38
C LEU A 359 4.39 22.58 24.50
N ASP A 360 5.01 23.77 24.32
CA ASP A 360 5.94 24.40 25.26
C ASP A 360 6.99 23.39 25.77
N ILE A 361 7.71 22.76 24.84
CA ILE A 361 8.65 21.66 25.16
C ILE A 361 9.95 22.20 25.72
N HIS A 362 10.39 21.64 26.85
CA HIS A 362 11.68 21.90 27.48
C HIS A 362 12.53 20.63 27.49
N ILE A 363 13.85 20.78 27.43
CA ILE A 363 14.77 19.65 27.59
C ILE A 363 14.67 19.14 29.03
N GLY A 364 14.55 17.83 29.19
CA GLY A 364 14.32 17.18 30.48
C GLY A 364 12.86 16.92 30.82
N ASP A 365 11.90 17.47 30.03
CA ASP A 365 10.46 17.22 30.22
C ASP A 365 10.12 15.74 30.18
N TRP A 366 9.10 15.37 30.93
CA TRP A 366 8.36 14.15 30.74
C TRP A 366 7.30 14.39 29.66
N VAL A 367 7.43 13.66 28.54
CA VAL A 367 6.58 13.85 27.36
C VAL A 367 5.71 12.63 27.11
N TYR A 368 4.46 12.86 26.72
CA TYR A 368 3.57 11.79 26.31
C TYR A 368 3.89 11.37 24.86
N VAL A 369 4.15 10.08 24.70
CA VAL A 369 4.48 9.48 23.42
C VAL A 369 3.37 8.53 23.00
N GLU A 370 2.93 8.63 21.75
CA GLU A 370 2.05 7.67 21.11
C GLU A 370 2.61 7.25 19.75
N LYS A 371 2.17 6.09 19.23
CA LYS A 371 2.48 5.70 17.87
C LYS A 371 1.39 6.14 16.91
N GLY A 372 1.69 7.11 16.06
CA GLY A 372 0.82 7.53 14.97
C GLY A 372 0.65 6.41 13.97
N GLY A 373 -0.61 5.96 13.76
CA GLY A 373 -0.91 4.81 12.89
C GLY A 373 -0.23 3.52 13.34
N GLU A 374 0.09 3.42 14.64
CA GLU A 374 0.76 2.29 15.32
C GLU A 374 2.21 2.02 14.87
N ILE A 375 2.79 2.88 14.06
CA ILE A 375 4.13 2.68 13.49
C ILE A 375 5.10 3.74 13.95
N ILE A 376 4.81 5.03 13.74
CA ILE A 376 5.76 6.13 13.97
C ILE A 376 5.48 6.79 15.31
N PRO A 377 6.43 6.73 16.28
CA PRO A 377 6.32 7.44 17.55
C PRO A 377 6.29 8.96 17.34
N LYS A 378 5.39 9.65 18.02
CA LYS A 378 5.29 11.12 18.05
C LYS A 378 5.02 11.63 19.45
N ILE A 379 5.45 12.84 19.74
CA ILE A 379 5.14 13.55 20.98
C ILE A 379 3.78 14.22 20.83
N VAL A 380 2.90 13.99 21.81
CA VAL A 380 1.52 14.53 21.80
C VAL A 380 1.23 15.46 22.96
N GLY A 381 2.10 15.53 23.94
CA GLY A 381 1.93 16.39 25.11
C GLY A 381 3.12 16.37 26.04
N VAL A 382 3.07 17.23 27.05
CA VAL A 382 4.05 17.34 28.14
C VAL A 382 3.34 17.09 29.46
N ASN A 383 3.96 16.31 30.34
CA ASN A 383 3.51 16.11 31.71
C ASN A 383 4.07 17.22 32.60
N LEU A 384 3.33 18.32 32.69
CA LEU A 384 3.75 19.52 33.44
C LEU A 384 3.93 19.26 34.94
N ASP A 385 3.24 18.26 35.50
CA ASP A 385 3.39 17.90 36.91
C ASP A 385 4.77 17.30 37.23
N LYS A 386 5.47 16.81 36.23
CA LYS A 386 6.80 16.24 36.35
C LYS A 386 7.91 17.15 35.81
N ARG A 387 7.59 18.38 35.39
CA ARG A 387 8.60 19.31 34.84
C ARG A 387 9.50 19.80 35.99
N GLU A 388 10.80 19.65 35.78
CA GLU A 388 11.79 20.19 36.72
C GLU A 388 11.86 21.72 36.65
N PRO A 389 12.11 22.43 37.80
CA PRO A 389 12.11 23.89 37.83
C PRO A 389 13.19 24.55 36.96
N ASP A 390 14.25 23.82 36.62
CA ASP A 390 15.39 24.24 35.81
C ASP A 390 15.32 23.73 34.36
N ALA A 391 14.21 23.16 33.95
CA ALA A 391 14.00 22.71 32.57
C ALA A 391 14.16 23.86 31.57
N VAL A 392 14.97 23.67 30.53
CA VAL A 392 15.35 24.72 29.58
C VAL A 392 14.41 24.66 28.36
N PRO A 393 13.79 25.79 27.98
CA PRO A 393 12.97 25.86 26.76
C PRO A 393 13.78 25.48 25.53
N VAL A 394 13.16 24.76 24.63
CA VAL A 394 13.78 24.37 23.36
C VAL A 394 13.80 25.53 22.38
N SER A 395 14.99 25.98 21.98
CA SER A 395 15.16 26.89 20.85
C SER A 395 15.34 26.09 19.55
N TYR A 396 14.55 26.43 18.53
CA TYR A 396 14.72 25.77 17.22
C TYR A 396 16.03 26.21 16.56
N ILE A 397 16.66 25.32 15.78
CA ILE A 397 17.91 25.61 15.09
C ILE A 397 17.70 26.63 13.97
N THR A 398 18.71 27.46 13.73
CA THR A 398 18.73 28.49 12.67
C THR A 398 19.56 28.06 11.47
N HIS A 399 20.42 27.04 11.61
CA HIS A 399 21.30 26.54 10.56
C HIS A 399 21.11 25.05 10.36
N CYS A 400 21.36 24.59 9.14
CA CYS A 400 21.28 23.17 8.77
C CYS A 400 22.29 22.34 9.57
N PRO A 401 21.88 21.25 10.23
CA PRO A 401 22.80 20.44 11.03
C PRO A 401 23.84 19.68 10.20
N GLU A 402 23.66 19.61 8.87
CA GLU A 402 24.52 18.82 7.97
C GLU A 402 25.49 19.69 7.13
N CYS A 403 25.06 20.89 6.74
CA CYS A 403 25.87 21.74 5.85
C CYS A 403 26.02 23.19 6.34
N ASP A 404 25.54 23.50 7.54
CA ASP A 404 25.64 24.80 8.22
C ASP A 404 25.05 26.00 7.44
N THR A 405 24.21 25.74 6.43
CA THR A 405 23.52 26.78 5.69
C THR A 405 22.33 27.32 6.51
N GLU A 406 22.15 28.63 6.52
CA GLU A 406 21.00 29.26 7.19
C GLU A 406 19.67 28.72 6.68
N LEU A 407 18.78 28.36 7.60
CA LEU A 407 17.49 27.78 7.28
C LEU A 407 16.51 28.87 6.82
N VAL A 408 15.64 28.53 5.89
CA VAL A 408 14.55 29.38 5.42
C VAL A 408 13.19 28.80 5.80
N ARG A 409 12.23 29.67 6.07
CA ARG A 409 10.83 29.28 6.26
C ARG A 409 9.95 30.13 5.34
N ASN A 410 9.22 29.46 4.44
CA ASN A 410 8.31 30.15 3.55
C ASN A 410 7.07 30.63 4.31
N GLU A 411 6.51 31.76 3.90
CA GLU A 411 5.27 32.29 4.48
C GLU A 411 4.13 31.26 4.31
N GLY A 412 3.42 30.97 5.41
CA GLY A 412 2.33 29.98 5.43
C GLY A 412 2.76 28.52 5.53
N GLU A 413 4.07 28.21 5.53
CA GLU A 413 4.57 26.84 5.74
C GLU A 413 5.03 26.64 7.20
N ALA A 414 4.70 25.49 7.78
CA ALA A 414 5.12 25.11 9.14
C ALA A 414 6.57 24.60 9.21
N GLN A 415 7.15 24.22 8.08
CA GLN A 415 8.48 23.62 7.98
C GLN A 415 9.57 24.65 7.73
N HIS A 416 10.73 24.43 8.35
CA HIS A 416 11.99 25.06 7.99
C HIS A 416 12.73 24.22 6.97
N TYR A 417 13.46 24.85 6.05
CA TYR A 417 14.17 24.17 4.96
C TYR A 417 15.62 24.61 4.88
N CYS A 418 16.49 23.66 4.58
CA CYS A 418 17.83 23.95 4.11
C CYS A 418 17.79 24.30 2.63
N PRO A 419 18.12 25.54 2.21
CA PRO A 419 18.06 25.94 0.80
C PRO A 419 19.21 25.41 -0.04
N ASN A 420 20.21 24.78 0.55
CA ASN A 420 21.39 24.23 -0.14
C ASN A 420 21.07 22.92 -0.87
N THR A 421 20.19 22.99 -1.84
CA THR A 421 19.55 21.85 -2.51
C THR A 421 20.53 20.92 -3.23
N TYR A 422 21.67 21.42 -3.70
CA TYR A 422 22.61 20.67 -4.54
C TYR A 422 23.90 20.26 -3.83
N HIS A 423 24.17 20.78 -2.62
CA HIS A 423 25.41 20.48 -1.89
C HIS A 423 25.17 19.94 -0.48
N CYS A 424 23.93 19.91 0.00
CA CYS A 424 23.61 19.31 1.29
C CYS A 424 23.56 17.77 1.16
N PRO A 425 24.41 16.99 1.84
CA PRO A 425 24.55 15.56 1.64
C PRO A 425 23.23 14.77 1.77
N PRO A 426 22.38 14.95 2.80
CA PRO A 426 21.10 14.25 2.90
C PRO A 426 20.12 14.59 1.78
N GLN A 427 20.17 15.80 1.23
CA GLN A 427 19.32 16.15 0.09
C GLN A 427 19.77 15.45 -1.18
N ILE A 428 21.07 15.32 -1.39
CA ILE A 428 21.64 14.60 -2.54
C ILE A 428 21.32 13.12 -2.44
N THR A 429 21.70 12.46 -1.35
CA THR A 429 21.46 11.03 -1.16
C THR A 429 19.98 10.70 -1.18
N GLY A 430 19.12 11.54 -0.56
CA GLY A 430 17.67 11.38 -0.59
C GLY A 430 17.05 11.53 -1.99
N LYS A 431 17.60 12.38 -2.86
CA LYS A 431 17.18 12.46 -4.28
C LYS A 431 17.58 11.21 -5.05
N ILE A 432 18.79 10.67 -4.81
CA ILE A 432 19.24 9.43 -5.43
C ILE A 432 18.38 8.25 -4.95
N GLN A 433 18.10 8.15 -3.64
CA GLN A 433 17.21 7.13 -3.07
C GLN A 433 15.80 7.20 -3.67
N HIS A 434 15.26 8.40 -3.85
CA HIS A 434 13.98 8.59 -4.55
C HIS A 434 14.05 8.10 -5.99
N PHE A 435 15.10 8.49 -6.73
CA PHE A 435 15.31 8.14 -8.13
C PHE A 435 15.35 6.62 -8.33
N ILE A 436 16.09 5.88 -7.49
CA ILE A 436 16.21 4.42 -7.60
C ILE A 436 14.98 3.65 -7.09
N SER A 437 14.06 4.31 -6.41
CA SER A 437 12.93 3.66 -5.73
C SER A 437 12.02 2.87 -6.70
N ARG A 438 11.31 1.87 -6.16
CA ARG A 438 10.42 0.96 -6.91
C ARG A 438 9.40 1.70 -7.79
N LYS A 439 8.85 2.82 -7.32
CA LYS A 439 7.88 3.64 -8.06
C LYS A 439 8.51 4.56 -9.11
N ALA A 440 9.79 4.82 -8.99
CA ALA A 440 10.58 5.63 -9.91
C ALA A 440 11.33 4.72 -10.91
N MET A 441 12.64 4.70 -10.87
CA MET A 441 13.46 3.93 -11.83
C MET A 441 13.58 2.44 -11.51
N ASP A 442 13.17 1.99 -10.31
CA ASP A 442 13.14 0.58 -9.88
C ASP A 442 14.49 -0.14 -10.05
N ILE A 443 15.55 0.48 -9.57
CA ILE A 443 16.90 -0.07 -9.70
C ILE A 443 17.15 -1.10 -8.61
N GLU A 444 17.00 -2.37 -8.95
CA GLU A 444 17.24 -3.49 -8.03
C GLU A 444 18.72 -3.56 -7.61
N GLY A 445 18.95 -3.92 -6.35
CA GLY A 445 20.29 -4.10 -5.79
C GLY A 445 20.90 -2.83 -5.18
N LEU A 446 20.31 -1.65 -5.39
CA LEU A 446 20.64 -0.41 -4.72
C LEU A 446 19.68 -0.14 -3.56
N GLY A 447 20.16 -0.16 -2.33
CA GLY A 447 19.46 0.28 -1.13
C GLY A 447 20.01 1.59 -0.59
N GLU A 448 19.38 2.14 0.45
CA GLU A 448 19.78 3.39 1.10
C GLU A 448 21.25 3.35 1.55
N GLU A 449 21.66 2.27 2.24
CA GLU A 449 23.03 2.08 2.70
C GLU A 449 24.05 2.06 1.55
N THR A 450 23.69 1.43 0.42
CA THR A 450 24.56 1.38 -0.76
C THR A 450 24.69 2.75 -1.41
N VAL A 451 23.59 3.51 -1.51
CA VAL A 451 23.62 4.89 -2.03
C VAL A 451 24.52 5.77 -1.16
N GLU A 452 24.40 5.69 0.17
CA GLU A 452 25.28 6.42 1.08
C GLU A 452 26.75 6.03 0.93
N LEU A 453 27.03 4.73 0.79
CA LEU A 453 28.38 4.23 0.55
C LEU A 453 28.98 4.79 -0.74
N LEU A 454 28.22 4.73 -1.84
CA LEU A 454 28.64 5.25 -3.15
C LEU A 454 28.91 6.77 -3.10
N PHE A 455 28.04 7.52 -2.44
CA PHE A 455 28.19 8.96 -2.29
C PHE A 455 29.40 9.32 -1.43
N ARG A 456 29.58 8.70 -0.26
CA ARG A 456 30.73 8.94 0.63
C ARG A 456 32.05 8.55 0.01
N SER A 457 32.06 7.55 -0.86
CA SER A 457 33.25 7.09 -1.59
C SER A 457 33.55 7.93 -2.85
N GLY A 458 32.75 8.95 -3.14
CA GLY A 458 32.93 9.81 -4.32
C GLY A 458 32.69 9.10 -5.65
N VAL A 459 31.97 7.97 -5.63
CA VAL A 459 31.61 7.23 -6.86
C VAL A 459 30.44 7.91 -7.58
N ILE A 460 29.54 8.50 -6.80
CA ILE A 460 28.39 9.27 -7.31
C ILE A 460 28.26 10.59 -6.55
N GLU A 461 27.87 11.66 -7.26
CA GLU A 461 27.52 12.97 -6.71
C GLU A 461 26.04 13.32 -6.95
N ASN A 462 25.40 12.65 -7.93
CA ASN A 462 24.00 12.81 -8.27
C ASN A 462 23.44 11.52 -8.92
N TYR A 463 22.15 11.49 -9.20
CA TYR A 463 21.52 10.29 -9.76
C TYR A 463 21.90 9.99 -11.23
N ALA A 464 22.42 10.95 -12.00
CA ALA A 464 22.90 10.67 -13.36
C ALA A 464 24.20 9.86 -13.36
N ASP A 465 25.05 10.02 -12.33
CA ASP A 465 26.30 9.26 -12.19
C ASP A 465 26.06 7.75 -12.01
N LEU A 466 24.85 7.33 -11.63
CA LEU A 466 24.48 5.93 -11.56
C LEU A 466 24.72 5.20 -12.88
N TYR A 467 24.51 5.87 -14.01
CA TYR A 467 24.65 5.29 -15.35
C TYR A 467 26.11 5.21 -15.83
N GLU A 468 27.04 5.75 -15.05
CA GLU A 468 28.49 5.62 -15.26
C GLU A 468 29.14 4.53 -14.38
N ILE A 469 28.33 3.86 -13.53
CA ILE A 469 28.80 2.81 -12.64
C ILE A 469 29.15 1.56 -13.44
N THR A 470 30.36 1.03 -13.18
CA THR A 470 30.80 -0.27 -13.70
C THR A 470 31.12 -1.23 -12.54
N VAL A 471 31.19 -2.52 -12.85
CA VAL A 471 31.56 -3.53 -11.85
C VAL A 471 32.92 -3.21 -11.22
N GLU A 472 33.89 -2.72 -12.02
CA GLU A 472 35.24 -2.38 -11.55
C GLU A 472 35.24 -1.22 -10.55
N LYS A 473 34.35 -0.24 -10.71
CA LYS A 473 34.18 0.86 -9.75
C LYS A 473 33.56 0.40 -8.42
N LEU A 474 32.75 -0.65 -8.44
CA LEU A 474 32.06 -1.17 -7.26
C LEU A 474 32.91 -2.13 -6.43
N LEU A 475 33.71 -2.99 -7.07
CA LEU A 475 34.48 -4.04 -6.41
C LEU A 475 35.41 -3.57 -5.26
N PRO A 476 36.03 -2.36 -5.31
CA PRO A 476 36.87 -1.87 -4.21
C PRO A 476 36.07 -1.44 -2.98
N LEU A 477 34.75 -1.32 -3.07
CA LEU A 477 33.93 -0.81 -1.97
C LEU A 477 33.68 -1.88 -0.90
N GLU A 478 33.59 -1.44 0.35
CA GLU A 478 33.32 -2.31 1.49
C GLU A 478 31.99 -3.08 1.31
N ARG A 479 32.00 -4.37 1.64
CA ARG A 479 30.85 -5.28 1.53
C ARG A 479 30.28 -5.46 0.11
N MET A 480 31.04 -5.10 -0.92
CA MET A 480 30.63 -5.25 -2.32
C MET A 480 31.22 -6.52 -2.94
N ALA A 481 30.43 -7.60 -2.98
CA ALA A 481 30.80 -8.83 -3.67
C ALA A 481 30.57 -8.71 -5.19
N LYS A 482 31.32 -9.46 -6.00
CA LYS A 482 31.24 -9.45 -7.46
C LYS A 482 29.78 -9.63 -7.96
N LYS A 483 29.06 -10.59 -7.41
CA LYS A 483 27.65 -10.85 -7.79
C LYS A 483 26.72 -9.68 -7.45
N SER A 484 26.95 -9.00 -6.32
CA SER A 484 26.17 -7.81 -5.95
C SER A 484 26.46 -6.65 -6.90
N ALA A 485 27.73 -6.43 -7.26
CA ALA A 485 28.13 -5.42 -8.24
C ALA A 485 27.51 -5.68 -9.63
N GLU A 486 27.55 -6.93 -10.11
CA GLU A 486 26.92 -7.34 -11.37
C GLU A 486 25.40 -7.12 -11.36
N ASN A 487 24.73 -7.43 -10.26
CA ASN A 487 23.28 -7.20 -10.11
C ASN A 487 22.92 -5.71 -10.14
N ILE A 488 23.71 -4.86 -9.46
CA ILE A 488 23.52 -3.40 -9.47
C ILE A 488 23.63 -2.86 -10.90
N VAL A 489 24.71 -3.18 -11.62
CA VAL A 489 24.92 -2.74 -12.99
C VAL A 489 23.78 -3.21 -13.91
N LYS A 490 23.36 -4.47 -13.76
CA LYS A 490 22.20 -5.00 -14.51
C LYS A 490 20.89 -4.26 -14.18
N GLY A 491 20.66 -3.93 -12.91
CA GLY A 491 19.48 -3.16 -12.49
C GLY A 491 19.48 -1.75 -13.10
N ILE A 492 20.65 -1.10 -13.13
CA ILE A 492 20.83 0.22 -13.77
C ILE A 492 20.52 0.13 -15.27
N GLU A 493 21.08 -0.85 -16.00
CA GLU A 493 20.79 -1.02 -17.42
C GLU A 493 19.31 -1.26 -17.71
N LYS A 494 18.66 -2.13 -16.91
CA LYS A 494 17.22 -2.41 -17.02
C LYS A 494 16.37 -1.16 -16.80
N SER A 495 16.79 -0.25 -15.93
CA SER A 495 16.06 0.98 -15.62
C SER A 495 15.92 1.94 -16.82
N LYS A 496 16.76 1.82 -17.85
CA LYS A 496 16.66 2.63 -19.09
C LYS A 496 15.37 2.38 -19.87
N GLU A 497 14.72 1.22 -19.62
CA GLU A 497 13.44 0.85 -20.26
C GLU A 497 12.21 1.40 -19.51
N VAL A 498 12.42 2.05 -18.37
CA VAL A 498 11.33 2.59 -17.53
C VAL A 498 10.59 3.70 -18.30
N PRO A 499 9.24 3.68 -18.37
CA PRO A 499 8.47 4.61 -19.18
C PRO A 499 8.53 6.05 -18.66
N PHE A 500 8.33 7.02 -19.57
CA PHE A 500 8.52 8.44 -19.34
C PHE A 500 7.81 9.01 -18.10
N GLU A 501 6.59 8.60 -17.81
CA GLU A 501 5.86 9.07 -16.64
C GLU A 501 6.56 8.71 -15.30
N ARG A 502 7.26 7.59 -15.27
CA ARG A 502 8.04 7.18 -14.09
C ARG A 502 9.40 7.90 -14.07
N VAL A 503 10.02 8.11 -15.21
CA VAL A 503 11.24 8.96 -15.32
C VAL A 503 10.93 10.37 -14.83
N LEU A 504 9.82 10.97 -15.25
CA LEU A 504 9.40 12.29 -14.79
C LEU A 504 9.18 12.34 -13.27
N PHE A 505 8.54 11.30 -12.70
CA PHE A 505 8.41 11.17 -11.25
C PHE A 505 9.77 11.02 -10.55
N ALA A 506 10.70 10.25 -11.16
CA ALA A 506 12.04 10.00 -10.62
C ALA A 506 12.90 11.28 -10.51
N LEU A 507 12.70 12.28 -11.38
CA LEU A 507 13.38 13.57 -11.29
C LEU A 507 13.14 14.30 -9.97
N GLY A 508 12.07 13.94 -9.25
CA GLY A 508 11.80 14.41 -7.88
C GLY A 508 11.39 15.88 -7.80
N ILE A 509 10.72 16.42 -8.82
CA ILE A 509 10.18 17.78 -8.84
C ILE A 509 9.24 17.97 -7.63
N ARG A 510 9.43 19.02 -6.87
CA ARG A 510 8.62 19.29 -5.66
C ARG A 510 7.14 19.39 -6.04
N TYR A 511 6.28 18.81 -5.24
CA TYR A 511 4.81 18.68 -5.44
C TYR A 511 4.39 17.80 -6.63
N VAL A 512 5.31 17.28 -7.43
CA VAL A 512 5.02 16.34 -8.52
C VAL A 512 5.13 14.91 -7.99
N GLY A 513 4.00 14.35 -7.55
CA GLY A 513 3.88 12.95 -7.18
C GLY A 513 3.63 12.07 -8.41
N GLU A 514 3.53 10.75 -8.21
CA GLU A 514 3.30 9.75 -9.26
C GLU A 514 2.10 10.10 -10.17
N THR A 515 0.95 10.48 -9.58
CA THR A 515 -0.26 10.85 -10.33
C THR A 515 -0.06 12.10 -11.18
N VAL A 516 0.58 13.13 -10.61
CA VAL A 516 0.87 14.39 -11.32
C VAL A 516 1.86 14.16 -12.46
N ALA A 517 2.93 13.39 -12.21
CA ALA A 517 3.91 13.04 -13.23
C ALA A 517 3.24 12.32 -14.42
N LYS A 518 2.35 11.36 -14.15
CA LYS A 518 1.59 10.65 -15.19
C LYS A 518 0.69 11.59 -16.00
N LYS A 519 0.02 12.56 -15.35
CA LYS A 519 -0.83 13.54 -16.03
C LYS A 519 0.01 14.46 -16.91
N LEU A 520 1.10 15.01 -16.38
CA LEU A 520 2.02 15.86 -17.14
C LEU A 520 2.63 15.14 -18.34
N ALA A 521 3.10 13.89 -18.14
CA ALA A 521 3.67 13.08 -19.22
C ALA A 521 2.64 12.83 -20.33
N ARG A 522 1.40 12.51 -20.00
CA ARG A 522 0.33 12.30 -20.98
C ARG A 522 -0.07 13.57 -21.72
N HIS A 523 -0.10 14.71 -21.02
CA HIS A 523 -0.48 16.00 -21.62
C HIS A 523 0.61 16.52 -22.57
N TYR A 524 1.86 16.56 -22.10
CA TYR A 524 2.99 17.13 -22.84
C TYR A 524 3.68 16.12 -23.75
N LYS A 525 3.48 14.81 -23.56
CA LYS A 525 4.00 13.68 -24.34
C LYS A 525 5.51 13.50 -24.31
N ASN A 526 6.30 14.56 -24.17
CA ASN A 526 7.75 14.52 -24.05
C ASN A 526 8.27 15.62 -23.11
N ILE A 527 9.49 15.43 -22.63
CA ILE A 527 10.13 16.35 -21.68
C ILE A 527 10.37 17.72 -22.27
N THR A 528 10.69 17.81 -23.56
CA THR A 528 11.01 19.09 -24.23
C THR A 528 9.79 20.00 -24.29
N ALA A 529 8.59 19.46 -24.54
CA ALA A 529 7.35 20.21 -24.47
C ALA A 529 7.08 20.74 -23.05
N LEU A 530 7.40 19.93 -22.02
CA LEU A 530 7.25 20.30 -20.63
C LEU A 530 8.28 21.35 -20.18
N GLU A 531 9.53 21.26 -20.65
CA GLU A 531 10.61 22.24 -20.40
C GLU A 531 10.27 23.66 -20.90
N ASN A 532 9.51 23.74 -21.98
CA ASN A 532 9.17 25.02 -22.64
C ASN A 532 7.79 25.57 -22.24
N THR A 533 7.14 25.00 -21.26
CA THR A 533 5.80 25.42 -20.83
C THR A 533 5.84 26.58 -19.83
N THR A 534 4.74 27.30 -19.70
CA THR A 534 4.58 28.38 -18.72
C THR A 534 3.66 27.97 -17.57
N VAL A 535 3.66 28.77 -16.48
CA VAL A 535 2.77 28.52 -15.33
C VAL A 535 1.30 28.56 -15.78
N GLU A 536 0.93 29.52 -16.65
CA GLU A 536 -0.44 29.67 -17.14
C GLU A 536 -0.90 28.43 -17.92
N GLN A 537 -0.05 27.89 -18.78
CA GLN A 537 -0.34 26.67 -19.54
C GLN A 537 -0.46 25.43 -18.66
N LEU A 538 0.39 25.32 -17.63
CA LEU A 538 0.34 24.21 -16.68
C LEU A 538 -0.94 24.22 -15.85
N VAL A 539 -1.42 25.39 -15.44
CA VAL A 539 -2.68 25.53 -14.65
C VAL A 539 -3.92 25.15 -15.48
N GLU A 540 -3.86 25.17 -16.80
CA GLU A 540 -4.93 24.66 -17.66
C GLU A 540 -5.08 23.13 -17.61
N VAL A 541 -4.02 22.41 -17.17
CA VAL A 541 -4.05 20.97 -17.00
C VAL A 541 -4.84 20.63 -15.72
N ASP A 542 -5.80 19.72 -15.83
CA ASP A 542 -6.66 19.33 -14.71
C ASP A 542 -5.86 18.86 -13.47
N GLU A 543 -6.26 19.34 -12.29
CA GLU A 543 -5.59 19.10 -10.99
C GLU A 543 -4.18 19.72 -10.83
N ILE A 544 -3.69 20.52 -11.80
CA ILE A 544 -2.44 21.25 -11.67
C ILE A 544 -2.72 22.67 -11.17
N GLY A 545 -2.49 22.90 -9.89
CA GLY A 545 -2.62 24.23 -9.26
C GLY A 545 -1.34 25.07 -9.43
N ASN A 546 -1.43 26.37 -9.10
CA ASN A 546 -0.30 27.32 -9.19
C ASN A 546 0.97 26.83 -8.51
N GLN A 547 0.87 26.19 -7.35
CA GLN A 547 2.02 25.70 -6.58
C GLN A 547 2.80 24.62 -7.35
N ILE A 548 2.09 23.65 -7.95
CA ILE A 548 2.70 22.61 -8.79
C ILE A 548 3.29 23.23 -10.04
N ALA A 549 2.53 24.08 -10.73
CA ALA A 549 2.94 24.74 -11.96
C ALA A 549 4.23 25.55 -11.77
N THR A 550 4.29 26.39 -10.75
CA THR A 550 5.48 27.17 -10.39
C THR A 550 6.67 26.29 -10.07
N SER A 551 6.44 25.18 -9.34
CA SER A 551 7.52 24.22 -9.01
C SER A 551 8.10 23.55 -10.25
N VAL A 552 7.26 23.18 -11.22
CA VAL A 552 7.69 22.57 -12.49
C VAL A 552 8.52 23.57 -13.30
N VAL A 553 8.02 24.80 -13.50
CA VAL A 553 8.73 25.83 -14.26
C VAL A 553 10.08 26.15 -13.63
N ASN A 554 10.12 26.37 -12.31
CA ASN A 554 11.37 26.66 -11.60
C ASN A 554 12.38 25.51 -11.73
N PHE A 555 11.93 24.24 -11.66
CA PHE A 555 12.81 23.09 -11.82
C PHE A 555 13.51 23.09 -13.18
N PHE A 556 12.79 23.38 -14.27
CA PHE A 556 13.36 23.42 -15.62
C PHE A 556 14.11 24.73 -15.95
N GLN A 557 13.99 25.77 -15.14
CA GLN A 557 14.81 26.98 -15.27
C GLN A 557 16.23 26.81 -14.72
N GLU A 558 16.43 25.89 -13.77
CA GLU A 558 17.72 25.61 -13.15
C GLU A 558 18.67 24.89 -14.12
N GLU A 559 19.82 25.52 -14.42
CA GLU A 559 20.83 24.95 -15.33
C GLU A 559 21.34 23.58 -14.88
N TYR A 560 21.52 23.39 -13.58
CA TYR A 560 21.95 22.10 -13.03
C TYR A 560 20.96 20.98 -13.39
N ASN A 561 19.67 21.21 -13.29
CA ASN A 561 18.66 20.21 -13.63
C ASN A 561 18.63 19.93 -15.13
N LYS A 562 18.81 20.95 -15.98
CA LYS A 562 18.92 20.77 -17.44
C LYS A 562 20.12 19.90 -17.81
N GLU A 563 21.26 20.15 -17.19
CA GLU A 563 22.47 19.34 -17.40
C GLU A 563 22.24 17.88 -17.02
N LEU A 564 21.65 17.61 -15.85
CA LEU A 564 21.30 16.26 -15.42
C LEU A 564 20.35 15.56 -16.40
N ILE A 565 19.29 16.26 -16.86
CA ILE A 565 18.35 15.72 -17.85
C ILE A 565 19.06 15.39 -19.16
N ASN A 566 19.94 16.27 -19.65
CA ASN A 566 20.70 16.02 -20.88
C ASN A 566 21.60 14.79 -20.76
N ARG A 567 22.31 14.63 -19.64
CA ARG A 567 23.10 13.43 -19.35
C ARG A 567 22.22 12.17 -19.33
N LEU A 568 21.07 12.21 -18.68
CA LEU A 568 20.14 11.07 -18.66
C LEU A 568 19.60 10.74 -20.05
N LYS A 569 19.34 11.75 -20.91
CA LYS A 569 18.98 11.55 -22.33
C LYS A 569 20.10 10.84 -23.09
N GLU A 570 21.37 11.24 -22.87
CA GLU A 570 22.55 10.61 -23.51
C GLU A 570 22.73 9.15 -23.06
N TYR A 571 22.38 8.80 -21.81
CA TYR A 571 22.41 7.43 -21.31
C TYR A 571 21.24 6.56 -21.83
N GLY A 572 20.27 7.14 -22.54
CA GLY A 572 19.18 6.42 -23.21
C GLY A 572 17.93 6.22 -22.37
N LEU A 573 17.69 7.03 -21.35
CA LEU A 573 16.43 7.00 -20.60
C LEU A 573 15.28 7.52 -21.46
N GLN A 574 14.05 7.08 -21.11
CA GLN A 574 12.85 7.41 -21.86
C GLN A 574 12.31 8.79 -21.44
N PHE A 575 12.39 9.78 -22.31
CA PHE A 575 11.90 11.15 -22.08
C PHE A 575 10.72 11.53 -22.98
N GLU A 576 10.09 10.54 -23.60
CA GLU A 576 8.87 10.68 -24.38
C GLU A 576 7.98 9.44 -24.18
N LEU A 577 6.69 9.61 -24.35
CA LEU A 577 5.76 8.48 -24.33
C LEU A 577 6.05 7.57 -25.52
N SER A 578 6.05 6.26 -25.28
CA SER A 578 6.24 5.28 -26.35
C SER A 578 5.13 5.39 -27.41
N ALA A 579 5.43 4.97 -28.63
CA ALA A 579 4.45 4.93 -29.71
C ALA A 579 3.23 4.04 -29.34
N GLU A 580 3.45 3.00 -28.53
CA GLU A 580 2.39 2.13 -28.02
C GLU A 580 1.49 2.85 -27.01
N ALA A 581 2.07 3.66 -26.11
CA ALA A 581 1.32 4.46 -25.15
C ALA A 581 0.52 5.60 -25.81
N THR A 582 0.94 6.03 -27.00
CA THR A 582 0.24 7.02 -27.82
C THR A 582 -0.63 6.39 -28.91
N ALA A 583 -0.47 5.09 -29.18
CA ALA A 583 -1.26 4.37 -30.18
C ALA A 583 -2.75 4.41 -29.80
N GLY A 584 -3.57 4.87 -30.75
CA GLY A 584 -5.00 5.04 -30.53
C GLY A 584 -5.41 6.33 -29.80
N GLN A 585 -4.45 7.21 -29.42
CA GLN A 585 -4.82 8.54 -28.93
C GLN A 585 -5.33 9.39 -30.10
N THR A 586 -6.52 9.96 -29.92
CA THR A 586 -7.12 10.89 -30.88
C THR A 586 -7.66 12.12 -30.15
N ASP A 587 -7.92 13.18 -30.90
CA ASP A 587 -8.58 14.38 -30.36
C ASP A 587 -10.10 14.36 -30.60
N THR A 588 -10.69 13.18 -30.89
CA THR A 588 -12.11 13.02 -31.28
C THR A 588 -13.07 13.55 -30.22
N LEU A 589 -12.71 13.43 -28.96
CA LEU A 589 -13.51 13.89 -27.81
C LEU A 589 -12.99 15.19 -27.19
N LYS A 590 -12.06 15.89 -27.86
CA LYS A 590 -11.44 17.12 -27.35
C LYS A 590 -12.48 18.20 -27.02
N GLY A 591 -12.36 18.75 -25.83
CA GLY A 591 -13.28 19.78 -25.31
C GLY A 591 -14.61 19.24 -24.80
N LYS A 592 -14.84 17.92 -24.81
CA LYS A 592 -16.03 17.28 -24.26
C LYS A 592 -15.78 16.73 -22.86
N THR A 593 -16.74 16.94 -21.97
CA THR A 593 -16.72 16.43 -20.59
C THR A 593 -17.73 15.30 -20.44
N PHE A 594 -17.28 14.15 -19.98
CA PHE A 594 -18.07 12.95 -19.78
C PHE A 594 -18.19 12.62 -18.30
N VAL A 595 -19.35 12.10 -17.89
CA VAL A 595 -19.54 11.46 -16.58
C VAL A 595 -19.94 10.02 -16.82
N VAL A 596 -19.25 9.07 -16.17
CA VAL A 596 -19.51 7.62 -16.31
C VAL A 596 -20.30 7.16 -15.09
N SER A 597 -21.48 6.59 -15.28
CA SER A 597 -22.38 6.15 -14.20
C SER A 597 -23.15 4.87 -14.57
N GLY A 598 -23.22 3.93 -13.63
CA GLY A 598 -23.90 2.64 -13.83
C GLY A 598 -22.91 1.48 -13.93
N VAL A 599 -23.42 0.30 -14.26
CA VAL A 599 -22.68 -0.93 -14.53
C VAL A 599 -22.69 -1.18 -16.03
N PHE A 600 -21.55 -1.55 -16.58
CA PHE A 600 -21.36 -1.70 -18.02
C PHE A 600 -21.03 -3.16 -18.35
N SER A 601 -21.39 -3.58 -19.55
CA SER A 601 -21.20 -4.95 -20.02
C SER A 601 -20.02 -5.12 -20.98
N LEU A 602 -19.65 -4.08 -21.73
CA LEU A 602 -18.57 -4.11 -22.71
C LEU A 602 -17.23 -3.62 -22.13
N TYR A 603 -17.30 -2.69 -21.18
CA TYR A 603 -16.14 -2.05 -20.57
C TYR A 603 -16.32 -1.93 -19.05
N SER A 604 -15.26 -2.00 -18.29
CA SER A 604 -15.28 -1.48 -16.93
C SER A 604 -15.38 0.04 -16.90
N ARG A 605 -15.79 0.62 -15.78
CA ARG A 605 -15.85 2.10 -15.63
C ARG A 605 -14.49 2.75 -15.83
N ASP A 606 -13.43 2.08 -15.40
CA ASP A 606 -12.07 2.63 -15.51
C ASP A 606 -11.54 2.51 -16.94
N GLU A 607 -11.90 1.46 -17.68
CA GLU A 607 -11.64 1.38 -19.12
C GLU A 607 -12.38 2.47 -19.89
N LEU A 608 -13.66 2.74 -19.59
CA LEU A 608 -14.38 3.84 -20.21
C LEU A 608 -13.74 5.20 -19.93
N LYS A 609 -13.32 5.45 -18.69
CA LYS A 609 -12.58 6.68 -18.34
C LYS A 609 -11.26 6.78 -19.11
N ALA A 610 -10.49 5.68 -19.17
CA ALA A 610 -9.25 5.62 -19.92
C ALA A 610 -9.48 5.89 -21.42
N LEU A 611 -10.52 5.32 -22.02
CA LEU A 611 -10.91 5.56 -23.40
C LEU A 611 -11.31 7.02 -23.65
N ILE A 612 -12.10 7.64 -22.75
CA ILE A 612 -12.44 9.06 -22.84
C ILE A 612 -11.18 9.91 -22.88
N GLU A 613 -10.25 9.69 -21.94
CA GLU A 613 -8.99 10.40 -21.83
C GLU A 613 -8.08 10.13 -23.05
N GLN A 614 -8.05 8.87 -23.51
CA GLN A 614 -7.29 8.46 -24.70
C GLN A 614 -7.75 9.19 -25.97
N HIS A 615 -9.02 9.50 -26.08
CA HIS A 615 -9.60 10.25 -27.20
C HIS A 615 -9.69 11.77 -26.96
N GLY A 616 -8.99 12.30 -25.93
CA GLY A 616 -8.89 13.75 -25.65
C GLY A 616 -10.08 14.34 -24.89
N GLY A 617 -11.02 13.51 -24.41
CA GLY A 617 -12.15 13.93 -23.57
C GLY A 617 -11.76 14.13 -22.11
N LYS A 618 -12.61 14.84 -21.35
CA LYS A 618 -12.47 15.04 -19.90
C LYS A 618 -13.45 14.15 -19.14
N VAL A 619 -12.98 13.54 -18.04
CA VAL A 619 -13.84 12.74 -17.15
C VAL A 619 -14.22 13.59 -15.94
N GLY A 620 -15.51 13.89 -15.79
CA GLY A 620 -16.07 14.58 -14.63
C GLY A 620 -16.47 13.61 -13.52
N SER A 621 -16.27 14.02 -12.27
CA SER A 621 -16.69 13.25 -11.09
C SER A 621 -18.19 13.38 -10.77
N SER A 622 -18.84 14.44 -11.25
CA SER A 622 -20.26 14.73 -11.03
C SER A 622 -20.88 15.44 -12.22
N ILE A 623 -22.21 15.23 -12.39
CA ILE A 623 -22.98 15.88 -13.47
C ILE A 623 -23.17 17.36 -13.11
N SER A 624 -22.82 18.23 -14.04
CA SER A 624 -22.95 19.70 -13.93
C SER A 624 -23.33 20.31 -15.28
N SER A 625 -23.58 21.61 -15.30
CA SER A 625 -23.83 22.35 -16.56
C SER A 625 -22.64 22.34 -17.54
N LYS A 626 -21.46 21.91 -17.09
CA LYS A 626 -20.26 21.74 -17.91
C LYS A 626 -20.11 20.32 -18.47
N THR A 627 -21.02 19.39 -18.13
CA THR A 627 -20.99 18.01 -18.62
C THR A 627 -21.68 17.95 -19.98
N ASP A 628 -21.00 17.42 -20.98
CA ASP A 628 -21.58 17.25 -22.33
C ASP A 628 -22.34 15.93 -22.46
N TYR A 629 -21.79 14.86 -21.88
CA TYR A 629 -22.35 13.52 -21.96
C TYR A 629 -22.33 12.79 -20.61
N VAL A 630 -23.36 12.02 -20.34
CA VAL A 630 -23.33 10.98 -19.32
C VAL A 630 -23.34 9.63 -20.03
N ILE A 631 -22.30 8.82 -19.81
CA ILE A 631 -22.29 7.43 -20.25
C ILE A 631 -23.01 6.64 -19.15
N ALA A 632 -24.20 6.15 -19.48
CA ALA A 632 -25.09 5.45 -18.55
C ALA A 632 -25.04 3.95 -18.83
N GLY A 633 -24.56 3.18 -17.85
CA GLY A 633 -24.70 1.74 -17.82
C GLY A 633 -26.00 1.31 -17.11
N ASP A 634 -26.20 0.00 -17.01
CA ASP A 634 -27.27 -0.58 -16.23
C ASP A 634 -27.21 -0.12 -14.78
N LYS A 635 -28.39 0.04 -14.15
CA LYS A 635 -28.50 0.50 -12.75
C LYS A 635 -27.92 1.90 -12.47
N MET A 636 -27.87 2.80 -13.47
CA MET A 636 -27.62 4.21 -13.19
C MET A 636 -28.66 4.74 -12.19
N GLY A 637 -28.19 5.34 -11.09
CA GLY A 637 -29.07 5.87 -10.04
C GLY A 637 -30.08 6.90 -10.56
N PRO A 638 -31.36 6.84 -10.13
CA PRO A 638 -32.44 7.70 -10.65
C PRO A 638 -32.13 9.19 -10.45
N SER A 639 -31.55 9.59 -9.34
CA SER A 639 -31.18 10.98 -9.05
C SER A 639 -30.11 11.55 -10.01
N LYS A 640 -29.20 10.72 -10.51
CA LYS A 640 -28.23 11.15 -11.52
C LYS A 640 -28.87 11.30 -12.89
N ARG A 641 -29.84 10.43 -13.22
CA ARG A 641 -30.60 10.53 -14.45
C ARG A 641 -31.45 11.82 -14.45
N GLU A 642 -32.22 12.06 -13.39
CA GLU A 642 -32.99 13.29 -13.21
C GLU A 642 -32.14 14.55 -13.29
N LYS A 643 -30.95 14.52 -12.68
CA LYS A 643 -30.01 15.64 -12.72
C LYS A 643 -29.47 15.86 -14.13
N ALA A 644 -29.13 14.81 -14.87
CA ALA A 644 -28.71 14.93 -16.26
C ALA A 644 -29.80 15.53 -17.14
N GLU A 645 -31.03 15.03 -16.99
CA GLU A 645 -32.22 15.50 -17.72
C GLU A 645 -32.56 16.97 -17.37
N SER A 646 -32.51 17.34 -16.07
CA SER A 646 -32.78 18.72 -15.63
C SER A 646 -31.74 19.73 -16.12
N LEU A 647 -30.51 19.30 -16.36
CA LEU A 647 -29.43 20.13 -16.90
C LEU A 647 -29.29 20.03 -18.41
N GLY A 648 -30.14 19.23 -19.09
CA GLY A 648 -30.07 19.02 -20.53
C GLY A 648 -28.83 18.28 -21.02
N VAL A 649 -28.18 17.52 -20.12
CA VAL A 649 -26.97 16.73 -20.43
C VAL A 649 -27.36 15.49 -21.21
N LYS A 650 -26.68 15.22 -22.32
CA LYS A 650 -27.01 14.07 -23.18
C LYS A 650 -26.60 12.77 -22.52
N ILE A 651 -27.53 11.86 -22.32
CA ILE A 651 -27.29 10.51 -21.80
C ILE A 651 -27.07 9.57 -22.99
N ILE A 652 -25.97 8.81 -22.98
CA ILE A 652 -25.61 7.81 -23.99
C ILE A 652 -25.24 6.48 -23.30
N ASP A 653 -25.40 5.37 -23.99
CA ASP A 653 -24.91 4.07 -23.55
C ASP A 653 -23.48 3.80 -24.04
N GLU A 654 -22.91 2.66 -23.66
CA GLU A 654 -21.54 2.27 -24.03
C GLU A 654 -21.37 2.02 -25.54
N VAL A 655 -22.45 1.61 -26.25
CA VAL A 655 -22.42 1.39 -27.71
C VAL A 655 -22.40 2.72 -28.46
N ALA A 656 -23.21 3.68 -28.01
CA ALA A 656 -23.23 5.02 -28.55
C ALA A 656 -21.90 5.75 -28.26
N PHE A 657 -21.29 5.52 -27.09
CA PHE A 657 -19.96 6.03 -26.78
C PHE A 657 -18.90 5.42 -27.72
N GLN A 658 -18.93 4.11 -27.95
CA GLN A 658 -18.03 3.44 -28.88
C GLN A 658 -18.12 4.03 -30.30
N SER A 659 -19.34 4.36 -30.75
CA SER A 659 -19.56 5.00 -32.03
C SER A 659 -18.95 6.42 -32.09
N LEU A 660 -18.91 7.15 -30.97
CA LEU A 660 -18.32 8.49 -30.89
C LEU A 660 -16.79 8.47 -30.98
N ILE A 661 -16.12 7.41 -30.55
CA ILE A 661 -14.66 7.31 -30.62
C ILE A 661 -14.13 6.69 -31.92
N ILE A 662 -15.00 5.99 -32.68
CA ILE A 662 -14.65 5.38 -33.96
C ILE A 662 -14.88 6.37 -35.14
N SER A 663 -15.75 7.36 -34.95
CA SER A 663 -16.04 8.40 -35.94
C SER A 663 -14.97 9.49 -35.95
#